data_36554c1339dd2d9e6f09f7bb8a1204c9
#
_entry.id   36554c1339dd2d9e6f09f7bb8a1204c9
#
_cell.length_a   1.000
_cell.length_b   1.000
_cell.length_c   1.000
_cell.angle_alpha   90.00
_cell.angle_beta   90.00
_cell.angle_gamma   90.00
#
_symmetry.space_group_name_H-M   'P 1'
#
loop_
_entity.id
_entity.type
_entity.pdbx_description
1 polymer ?
#
loop_
_entity_poly.entity_id
_entity_poly.type
_entity_poly.pdbx_seq_one_letter_code
_entity_poly.pdbx_strand_id
1 'polypeptide(L)'
;MKATSLLTGWTCRHLGDTAPGKTVTLPHDAMLAEPRTALSAGGTNTGWYEGYDYEYRRTLTVPENALADTHILEFEGVYHNAEVWLNGQKAAFRPYGYTNFYVDCAPYLHAGENELRAIARNADQPNSRWYSGAGLYRPVQLWTAGDKHILLNGVRIRTVSLEPAVVEIRVRTSAPGTVQLMVEGLPTVRKESDGEAVFTLTIDNARLWTPETPNLYRCRVQFADDEAVETFGVRTVRWGKNGFTLNGERVIIQGACIHHDNGLLGAVSDPDAVARKVRLLKETGYNAIRSAHNPCSKALLAECDRQGMLVMDEYIDHWYIHKTEYDYVPYFAEWWRQDLTDMVEKDYNHPCVVLYSTGNEVSETAQKRGIALTKEMTDFLHGLDDSRPVTCGVNIFFNFLSSIGFGVYSDEKAKKEAEKAEKAKAKGKAVKKKSVGSKFFNDLAGLLGDEFMKRGATLHGCDVKTRDAFANMDIAGYNYGIYRYKHDLKKYPQRLILGSETFCNDAYKFRELAKAEPRLVGDFVWAGMDYLGEVMVGSWEYEDYAKNFDGGLGWVSAGSGRIDLTGKPLGEALYTRVALEKDNGPYIAVCPVNHTGDRHSPSAWKMTNAMPSWSWTGCEGQKASIEVYARAARVELWLNGRIIGRKALKNDCFAKFSVTYEPGKLEAVSYDARGCELGRCTLTTAGQQTQITAGPEQSSVQAGHLCYIRLRYTDETGITKPLARGNIKVEVDGGTLVGLGNACP
;
A
#
# COMPACT_ATOMS: atom_id res chain seq x y z
N MET A 1 17.87 11.13 22.44
CA MET A 1 16.68 11.95 22.87
C MET A 1 15.60 11.04 23.43
N LYS A 2 14.85 11.51 24.42
CA LYS A 2 13.73 10.78 25.03
C LYS A 2 12.45 11.08 24.26
N ALA A 3 11.78 10.04 23.74
CA ALA A 3 10.49 10.17 23.09
C ALA A 3 9.34 10.10 24.10
N THR A 4 8.39 11.00 23.98
CA THR A 4 7.12 10.98 24.71
C THR A 4 5.99 10.96 23.69
N SER A 5 5.24 9.86 23.66
CA SER A 5 4.07 9.73 22.78
C SER A 5 2.95 10.68 23.19
N LEU A 6 2.45 11.45 22.24
CA LEU A 6 1.36 12.40 22.46
C LEU A 6 0.03 11.84 21.90
N LEU A 7 -0.36 10.64 22.32
CA LEU A 7 -1.54 9.96 21.77
C LEU A 7 -2.86 10.48 22.37
N THR A 8 -2.86 10.93 23.60
CA THR A 8 -4.08 11.37 24.33
C THR A 8 -4.04 12.85 24.67
N GLY A 9 -5.16 13.39 25.14
CA GLY A 9 -5.26 14.80 25.53
C GLY A 9 -5.52 15.75 24.36
N TRP A 10 -5.92 15.23 23.21
CA TRP A 10 -6.31 16.01 22.06
C TRP A 10 -7.80 16.24 21.96
N THR A 11 -8.16 17.40 21.46
CA THR A 11 -9.51 17.67 20.95
C THR A 11 -9.46 17.97 19.47
N CYS A 12 -10.49 17.55 18.72
CA CYS A 12 -10.62 17.78 17.28
C CYS A 12 -11.96 18.40 16.96
N ARG A 13 -11.98 19.38 16.03
CA ARG A 13 -13.18 20.01 15.48
C ARG A 13 -12.93 20.50 14.07
N HIS A 14 -13.98 20.87 13.36
CA HIS A 14 -13.83 21.62 12.11
C HIS A 14 -13.21 23.00 12.39
N LEU A 15 -12.34 23.43 11.50
CA LEU A 15 -11.70 24.74 11.61
C LEU A 15 -12.75 25.87 11.49
N GLY A 16 -12.75 26.75 12.46
CA GLY A 16 -13.71 27.84 12.50
C GLY A 16 -14.96 27.58 13.36
N ASP A 17 -15.20 26.34 13.77
CA ASP A 17 -16.28 26.05 14.71
C ASP A 17 -16.03 26.72 16.08
N THR A 18 -17.12 27.21 16.68
CA THR A 18 -17.08 27.80 18.03
C THR A 18 -17.36 26.77 19.12
N ALA A 19 -17.95 25.62 18.76
CA ALA A 19 -18.22 24.55 19.70
C ALA A 19 -16.92 23.91 20.25
N PRO A 20 -16.91 23.39 21.47
CA PRO A 20 -15.78 22.63 21.98
C PRO A 20 -15.47 21.43 21.07
N GLY A 21 -14.18 21.17 20.83
CA GLY A 21 -13.77 19.99 20.07
C GLY A 21 -14.09 18.68 20.80
N LYS A 22 -14.30 17.62 20.04
CA LYS A 22 -14.45 16.26 20.59
C LYS A 22 -13.09 15.75 21.05
N THR A 23 -13.03 15.09 22.22
CA THR A 23 -11.82 14.39 22.66
C THR A 23 -11.51 13.23 21.73
N VAL A 24 -10.27 13.15 21.28
CA VAL A 24 -9.78 12.11 20.37
C VAL A 24 -8.47 11.52 20.86
N THR A 25 -8.19 10.29 20.46
CA THR A 25 -6.91 9.61 20.64
C THR A 25 -6.22 9.46 19.30
N LEU A 26 -4.93 9.74 19.25
CA LEU A 26 -4.12 9.57 18.02
C LEU A 26 -3.59 8.12 17.90
N PRO A 27 -3.37 7.65 16.69
CA PRO A 27 -3.68 8.28 15.39
C PRO A 27 -5.18 8.44 15.18
N HIS A 28 -5.61 9.52 14.51
CA HIS A 28 -7.02 9.84 14.32
C HIS A 28 -7.29 10.30 12.89
N ASP A 29 -8.19 9.61 12.22
CA ASP A 29 -8.70 10.00 10.90
C ASP A 29 -10.04 10.73 11.07
N ALA A 30 -10.00 12.05 10.96
CA ALA A 30 -11.18 12.89 11.16
C ALA A 30 -12.21 12.71 10.05
N MET A 31 -11.77 12.40 8.82
CA MET A 31 -12.64 12.24 7.66
C MET A 31 -13.54 10.99 7.77
N LEU A 32 -13.10 9.95 8.46
CA LEU A 32 -13.87 8.71 8.63
C LEU A 32 -15.19 8.92 9.38
N ALA A 33 -15.27 9.96 10.23
CA ALA A 33 -16.47 10.31 10.97
C ALA A 33 -17.47 11.17 10.19
N GLU A 34 -17.07 11.65 9.00
CA GLU A 34 -17.91 12.52 8.18
C GLU A 34 -19.00 11.73 7.41
N PRO A 35 -20.10 12.38 7.07
CA PRO A 35 -21.13 11.74 6.28
C PRO A 35 -20.63 11.42 4.87
N ARG A 36 -21.08 10.30 4.32
CA ARG A 36 -20.91 9.98 2.91
C ARG A 36 -22.12 10.48 2.14
N THR A 37 -21.89 11.26 1.09
CA THR A 37 -22.96 11.82 0.27
C THR A 37 -22.65 11.70 -1.23
N ALA A 38 -23.68 11.53 -2.04
CA ALA A 38 -23.53 11.54 -3.50
C ALA A 38 -23.10 12.92 -4.04
N LEU A 39 -23.13 13.95 -3.21
CA LEU A 39 -22.75 15.32 -3.53
C LEU A 39 -21.32 15.65 -3.09
N SER A 40 -20.63 14.72 -2.41
CA SER A 40 -19.23 14.89 -1.99
C SER A 40 -18.38 15.38 -3.16
N ALA A 41 -17.60 16.43 -2.92
CA ALA A 41 -16.68 16.98 -3.91
C ALA A 41 -15.59 15.98 -4.32
N GLY A 42 -15.12 15.14 -3.38
CA GLY A 42 -14.19 14.06 -3.63
C GLY A 42 -14.79 12.88 -4.42
N GLY A 43 -16.10 12.71 -4.32
CA GLY A 43 -16.84 11.67 -5.05
C GLY A 43 -16.27 10.28 -4.83
N THR A 44 -16.08 9.53 -5.91
CA THR A 44 -15.51 8.17 -5.88
C THR A 44 -14.07 8.12 -5.37
N ASN A 45 -13.30 9.21 -5.51
CA ASN A 45 -11.90 9.24 -5.04
C ASN A 45 -11.81 9.08 -3.52
N THR A 46 -12.73 9.71 -2.78
CA THR A 46 -12.74 9.68 -1.32
C THR A 46 -13.70 8.64 -0.72
N GLY A 47 -14.29 7.76 -1.53
CA GLY A 47 -15.35 6.85 -1.06
C GLY A 47 -16.61 7.59 -0.64
N TRP A 48 -16.89 8.74 -1.26
CA TRP A 48 -18.04 9.61 -1.01
C TRP A 48 -18.00 10.38 0.33
N TYR A 49 -16.90 10.30 1.09
CA TYR A 49 -16.74 11.10 2.29
C TYR A 49 -16.57 12.58 1.96
N GLU A 50 -17.15 13.45 2.79
CA GLU A 50 -16.94 14.89 2.71
C GLU A 50 -15.58 15.29 3.27
N GLY A 51 -14.93 16.28 2.65
CA GLY A 51 -13.67 16.85 3.13
C GLY A 51 -13.90 18.15 3.89
N TYR A 52 -13.21 18.32 5.02
CA TYR A 52 -13.24 19.54 5.82
C TYR A 52 -11.83 19.91 6.28
N ASP A 53 -11.63 21.15 6.69
CA ASP A 53 -10.45 21.56 7.43
C ASP A 53 -10.64 21.24 8.92
N TYR A 54 -9.63 20.66 9.55
CA TYR A 54 -9.69 20.22 10.94
C TYR A 54 -8.68 20.95 11.81
N GLU A 55 -9.08 21.26 13.03
CA GLU A 55 -8.24 21.82 14.07
C GLU A 55 -8.12 20.84 15.22
N TYR A 56 -6.88 20.53 15.59
CA TYR A 56 -6.53 19.74 16.78
C TYR A 56 -5.88 20.63 17.80
N ARG A 57 -6.25 20.47 19.08
CA ARG A 57 -5.65 21.20 20.21
C ARG A 57 -5.26 20.27 21.33
N ARG A 58 -4.13 20.61 21.98
CA ARG A 58 -3.60 19.92 23.13
C ARG A 58 -2.81 20.90 23.99
N THR A 59 -2.79 20.69 25.30
CA THR A 59 -1.89 21.36 26.23
C THR A 59 -0.61 20.56 26.42
N LEU A 60 0.54 21.23 26.32
CA LEU A 60 1.85 20.70 26.67
C LEU A 60 2.32 21.39 27.98
N THR A 61 2.71 20.61 28.98
CA THR A 61 3.28 21.16 30.21
C THR A 61 4.79 21.03 30.18
N VAL A 62 5.50 22.16 30.25
CA VAL A 62 6.97 22.22 30.27
C VAL A 62 7.41 22.70 31.67
N PRO A 63 8.11 21.85 32.44
CA PRO A 63 8.66 22.29 33.72
C PRO A 63 9.73 23.37 33.56
N GLU A 64 9.85 24.30 34.50
CA GLU A 64 10.82 25.42 34.42
C GLU A 64 12.26 24.93 34.25
N ASN A 65 12.63 23.85 34.95
CA ASN A 65 13.97 23.26 34.85
C ASN A 65 14.24 22.51 33.52
N ALA A 66 13.23 22.24 32.73
CA ALA A 66 13.35 21.62 31.40
C ALA A 66 13.19 22.63 30.26
N LEU A 67 12.99 23.90 30.51
CA LEU A 67 12.74 24.89 29.46
C LEU A 67 13.97 25.13 28.58
N ALA A 68 15.17 24.94 29.12
CA ALA A 68 16.42 25.05 28.35
C ALA A 68 16.77 23.80 27.53
N ASP A 69 16.03 22.68 27.73
CA ASP A 69 16.25 21.45 26.98
C ASP A 69 15.83 21.60 25.52
N THR A 70 16.34 20.72 24.66
CA THR A 70 15.84 20.57 23.29
C THR A 70 14.45 19.95 23.32
N HIS A 71 13.51 20.55 22.60
CA HIS A 71 12.15 20.07 22.44
C HIS A 71 11.78 20.03 20.95
N ILE A 72 11.63 18.84 20.38
CA ILE A 72 11.25 18.67 18.99
C ILE A 72 9.95 17.88 18.92
N LEU A 73 8.93 18.46 18.30
CA LEU A 73 7.72 17.72 17.91
C LEU A 73 7.97 17.00 16.62
N GLU A 74 7.68 15.72 16.58
CA GLU A 74 7.61 14.90 15.38
C GLU A 74 6.15 14.61 15.07
N PHE A 75 5.75 14.94 13.84
CA PHE A 75 4.50 14.51 13.22
C PHE A 75 4.84 13.47 12.16
N GLU A 76 4.40 12.22 12.34
CA GLU A 76 4.68 11.16 11.37
C GLU A 76 3.86 11.29 10.07
N GLY A 77 2.79 12.08 10.10
CA GLY A 77 1.96 12.40 8.94
C GLY A 77 0.70 13.15 9.34
N VAL A 78 0.42 14.22 8.61
CA VAL A 78 -0.79 15.05 8.79
C VAL A 78 -1.39 15.32 7.41
N TYR A 79 -2.52 14.76 7.11
CA TYR A 79 -3.13 14.96 5.80
C TYR A 79 -4.17 16.06 5.86
N HIS A 80 -3.93 17.16 5.08
CA HIS A 80 -2.69 17.64 4.48
C HIS A 80 -2.57 19.16 4.70
N ASN A 81 -1.58 19.82 4.05
CA ASN A 81 -1.30 21.26 4.23
C ASN A 81 -1.27 21.63 5.73
N ALA A 82 -0.46 20.86 6.49
CA ALA A 82 -0.38 20.97 7.93
C ALA A 82 0.18 22.33 8.39
N GLU A 83 -0.48 22.96 9.35
CA GLU A 83 0.04 24.10 10.09
C GLU A 83 0.18 23.72 11.55
N VAL A 84 1.34 23.97 12.14
CA VAL A 84 1.57 23.78 13.58
C VAL A 84 1.75 25.13 14.24
N TRP A 85 1.05 25.33 15.34
CA TRP A 85 1.04 26.57 16.11
C TRP A 85 1.33 26.26 17.58
N LEU A 86 2.20 27.05 18.18
CA LEU A 86 2.53 26.99 19.59
C LEU A 86 2.27 28.37 20.22
N ASN A 87 1.46 28.41 21.27
CA ASN A 87 1.10 29.63 21.99
C ASN A 87 0.64 30.78 21.04
N GLY A 88 -0.15 30.43 20.02
CA GLY A 88 -0.68 31.39 19.04
C GLY A 88 0.30 31.81 17.94
N GLN A 89 1.53 31.31 17.95
CA GLN A 89 2.53 31.59 16.90
C GLN A 89 2.65 30.41 15.96
N LYS A 90 2.71 30.66 14.64
CA LYS A 90 2.91 29.63 13.63
C LYS A 90 4.34 29.12 13.67
N ALA A 91 4.53 27.89 14.09
CA ALA A 91 5.83 27.25 14.24
C ALA A 91 6.27 26.48 12.98
N ALA A 92 5.32 25.89 12.25
CA ALA A 92 5.65 25.14 11.02
C ALA A 92 4.49 25.13 10.02
N PHE A 93 4.87 24.89 8.75
CA PHE A 93 3.97 24.52 7.66
C PHE A 93 4.57 23.34 6.92
N ARG A 94 3.75 22.30 6.66
CA ARG A 94 4.15 21.13 5.87
C ARG A 94 3.02 20.76 4.91
N PRO A 95 3.21 20.96 3.60
CA PRO A 95 2.14 20.70 2.64
C PRO A 95 1.95 19.22 2.32
N TYR A 96 3.03 18.41 2.29
CA TYR A 96 2.94 16.99 1.97
C TYR A 96 2.46 16.17 3.17
N GLY A 97 1.35 15.45 2.99
CA GLY A 97 0.67 14.78 4.10
C GLY A 97 1.23 13.42 4.53
N TYR A 98 2.22 12.88 3.80
CA TYR A 98 2.66 11.49 3.98
C TYR A 98 4.08 11.32 4.50
N THR A 99 4.85 12.40 4.65
CA THR A 99 6.19 12.37 5.22
C THR A 99 6.20 12.82 6.67
N ASN A 100 7.16 12.29 7.43
CA ASN A 100 7.47 12.81 8.75
C ASN A 100 7.99 14.24 8.63
N PHE A 101 7.68 15.09 9.61
CA PHE A 101 8.30 16.39 9.74
C PHE A 101 8.49 16.77 11.21
N TYR A 102 9.40 17.68 11.44
CA TYR A 102 9.90 18.02 12.77
C TYR A 102 9.75 19.51 13.03
N VAL A 103 9.37 19.87 14.25
CA VAL A 103 9.19 21.24 14.70
C VAL A 103 10.04 21.49 15.91
N ASP A 104 11.04 22.36 15.77
CA ASP A 104 11.76 22.89 16.94
C ASP A 104 10.82 23.79 17.74
N CYS A 105 10.56 23.41 18.98
CA CYS A 105 9.62 24.10 19.85
C CYS A 105 10.27 25.18 20.72
N ALA A 106 11.60 25.18 20.87
CA ALA A 106 12.31 26.05 21.80
C ALA A 106 11.95 27.56 21.67
N PRO A 107 11.80 28.14 20.46
CA PRO A 107 11.46 29.55 20.31
C PRO A 107 10.06 29.94 20.80
N TYR A 108 9.18 28.95 21.04
CA TYR A 108 7.75 29.18 21.27
C TYR A 108 7.29 28.75 22.66
N LEU A 109 8.12 27.98 23.41
CA LEU A 109 7.74 27.44 24.70
C LEU A 109 8.03 28.39 25.85
N HIS A 110 7.22 28.28 26.90
CA HIS A 110 7.47 28.88 28.22
C HIS A 110 7.21 27.85 29.34
N ALA A 111 7.69 28.14 30.51
CA ALA A 111 7.42 27.29 31.68
C ALA A 111 5.92 27.22 31.98
N GLY A 112 5.44 26.04 32.35
CA GLY A 112 4.04 25.79 32.60
C GLY A 112 3.28 25.26 31.38
N GLU A 113 2.02 25.66 31.24
CA GLU A 113 1.14 25.18 30.17
C GLU A 113 1.34 25.92 28.86
N ASN A 114 1.52 25.18 27.77
CA ASN A 114 1.67 25.70 26.43
C ASN A 114 0.57 25.11 25.53
N GLU A 115 -0.07 25.94 24.71
CA GLU A 115 -1.05 25.49 23.74
C GLU A 115 -0.33 24.97 22.49
N LEU A 116 -0.55 23.70 22.15
CA LEU A 116 -0.22 23.12 20.87
C LEU A 116 -1.49 23.00 20.02
N ARG A 117 -1.45 23.59 18.83
CA ARG A 117 -2.54 23.55 17.86
C ARG A 117 -2.00 23.06 16.51
N ALA A 118 -2.64 22.05 15.95
CA ALA A 118 -2.35 21.54 14.62
C ALA A 118 -3.59 21.68 13.72
N ILE A 119 -3.40 22.19 12.51
CA ILE A 119 -4.46 22.33 11.50
C ILE A 119 -4.12 21.42 10.34
N ALA A 120 -5.10 20.62 9.89
CA ALA A 120 -5.04 19.85 8.65
C ALA A 120 -6.10 20.39 7.69
N ARG A 121 -5.68 20.87 6.52
CA ARG A 121 -6.59 21.46 5.53
C ARG A 121 -6.95 20.42 4.47
N ASN A 122 -8.19 19.95 4.48
CA ASN A 122 -8.68 18.92 3.57
C ASN A 122 -10.07 19.24 2.98
N ALA A 123 -10.50 20.51 3.03
CA ALA A 123 -11.77 20.94 2.47
C ALA A 123 -11.75 20.97 0.92
N ASP A 124 -10.62 21.30 0.34
CA ASP A 124 -10.46 21.35 -1.12
C ASP A 124 -10.35 19.93 -1.68
N GLN A 125 -11.37 19.50 -2.44
CA GLN A 125 -11.50 18.15 -2.99
C GLN A 125 -11.89 18.18 -4.49
N PRO A 126 -11.41 17.22 -5.31
CA PRO A 126 -10.52 16.10 -4.98
C PRO A 126 -9.05 16.54 -4.94
N ASN A 127 -8.32 16.12 -3.91
CA ASN A 127 -6.87 16.34 -3.76
C ASN A 127 -6.05 15.05 -3.85
N SER A 128 -6.72 13.92 -3.97
CA SER A 128 -6.14 12.58 -4.15
C SER A 128 -7.04 11.74 -5.05
N ARG A 129 -6.50 10.67 -5.66
CA ARG A 129 -7.28 9.69 -6.42
C ARG A 129 -7.91 8.62 -5.52
N TRP A 130 -7.34 8.38 -4.36
CA TRP A 130 -7.78 7.39 -3.36
C TRP A 130 -8.22 8.10 -2.06
N TYR A 131 -8.76 7.34 -1.13
CA TYR A 131 -9.11 7.84 0.20
C TYR A 131 -7.84 8.20 0.99
N SER A 132 -7.62 9.46 1.20
CA SER A 132 -6.44 9.98 1.90
C SER A 132 -6.59 9.96 3.42
N GLY A 133 -7.83 9.94 3.93
CA GLY A 133 -8.13 10.36 5.30
C GLY A 133 -7.90 11.84 5.52
N ALA A 134 -7.98 12.29 6.75
CA ALA A 134 -7.67 13.65 7.14
C ALA A 134 -7.23 13.76 8.61
N GLY A 135 -6.42 14.78 8.91
CA GLY A 135 -6.00 15.07 10.28
C GLY A 135 -4.70 14.40 10.70
N LEU A 136 -4.56 14.15 12.00
CA LEU A 136 -3.38 13.52 12.61
C LEU A 136 -3.51 11.99 12.52
N TYR A 137 -3.44 11.44 11.32
CA TYR A 137 -3.72 10.03 11.04
C TYR A 137 -2.53 9.09 11.32
N ARG A 138 -1.36 9.67 11.66
CA ARG A 138 -0.17 8.98 12.16
C ARG A 138 0.21 9.55 13.54
N PRO A 139 1.08 8.87 14.31
CA PRO A 139 1.48 9.32 15.64
C PRO A 139 2.11 10.70 15.68
N VAL A 140 1.98 11.37 16.86
CA VAL A 140 2.73 12.57 17.21
C VAL A 140 3.59 12.27 18.43
N GLN A 141 4.87 12.67 18.40
CA GLN A 141 5.81 12.47 19.49
C GLN A 141 6.49 13.79 19.88
N LEU A 142 6.81 13.92 21.15
CA LEU A 142 7.68 14.98 21.65
C LEU A 142 9.02 14.35 22.03
N TRP A 143 10.07 14.81 21.37
CA TRP A 143 11.46 14.44 21.65
C TRP A 143 12.10 15.50 22.52
N THR A 144 12.70 15.07 23.64
CA THR A 144 13.38 15.98 24.58
C THR A 144 14.79 15.49 24.87
N ALA A 145 15.72 16.43 25.06
CA ALA A 145 17.10 16.15 25.43
C ALA A 145 17.77 17.36 26.04
N GLY A 146 18.75 17.15 26.91
CA GLY A 146 19.64 18.21 27.37
C GLY A 146 20.61 18.69 26.28
N ASP A 147 21.50 19.62 26.61
CA ASP A 147 22.45 20.25 25.68
C ASP A 147 23.30 19.25 24.87
N LYS A 148 23.74 18.17 25.52
CA LYS A 148 24.54 17.12 24.91
C LYS A 148 23.68 15.91 24.63
N HIS A 149 23.33 15.71 23.35
CA HIS A 149 22.46 14.62 22.93
C HIS A 149 22.86 14.04 21.57
N ILE A 150 22.32 12.88 21.26
CA ILE A 150 22.34 12.27 19.94
C ILE A 150 21.28 12.99 19.09
N LEU A 151 21.67 13.48 17.91
CA LEU A 151 20.73 14.19 17.04
C LEU A 151 19.58 13.26 16.63
N LEU A 152 18.40 13.82 16.41
CA LEU A 152 17.26 13.08 15.89
C LEU A 152 17.62 12.51 14.51
N ASN A 153 17.27 11.23 14.24
CA ASN A 153 17.73 10.46 13.08
C ASN A 153 19.27 10.44 12.93
N GLY A 154 20.00 10.67 14.02
CA GLY A 154 21.47 10.76 14.03
C GLY A 154 22.19 9.42 14.01
N VAL A 155 21.51 8.31 14.22
CA VAL A 155 22.12 6.96 14.19
C VAL A 155 21.77 6.32 12.85
N ARG A 156 22.78 6.13 11.99
CA ARG A 156 22.63 5.48 10.68
C ARG A 156 23.48 4.22 10.63
N ILE A 157 22.85 3.11 10.24
CA ILE A 157 23.47 1.77 10.24
C ILE A 157 23.39 1.16 8.84
N ARG A 158 24.54 0.76 8.30
CA ARG A 158 24.59 0.04 7.01
C ARG A 158 25.52 -1.16 7.06
N THR A 159 25.19 -2.21 6.35
CA THR A 159 26.07 -3.34 6.09
C THR A 159 27.04 -3.00 4.96
N VAL A 160 28.34 -3.10 5.21
CA VAL A 160 29.40 -2.81 4.24
C VAL A 160 29.78 -4.06 3.46
N SER A 161 29.94 -5.19 4.17
CA SER A 161 30.26 -6.50 3.58
C SER A 161 29.61 -7.62 4.38
N LEU A 162 29.57 -8.83 3.82
CA LEU A 162 29.04 -10.03 4.49
C LEU A 162 30.12 -11.06 4.82
N GLU A 163 31.27 -11.02 4.16
CA GLU A 163 32.38 -11.94 4.35
C GLU A 163 33.71 -11.18 4.47
N PRO A 164 34.16 -10.83 5.70
CA PRO A 164 33.40 -10.90 6.96
C PRO A 164 32.21 -9.96 7.00
N ALA A 165 31.22 -10.26 7.86
CA ALA A 165 30.08 -9.35 8.03
C ALA A 165 30.56 -8.09 8.77
N VAL A 166 30.52 -6.96 8.08
CA VAL A 166 30.97 -5.65 8.60
C VAL A 166 29.79 -4.67 8.50
N VAL A 167 29.48 -4.02 9.62
CA VAL A 167 28.51 -2.93 9.70
C VAL A 167 29.21 -1.62 10.04
N GLU A 168 28.81 -0.55 9.37
CA GLU A 168 29.20 0.82 9.68
C GLU A 168 28.05 1.49 10.43
N ILE A 169 28.34 2.11 11.57
CA ILE A 169 27.38 2.84 12.38
C ILE A 169 27.89 4.26 12.55
N ARG A 170 27.14 5.22 12.03
CA ARG A 170 27.39 6.65 12.16
C ARG A 170 26.48 7.22 13.24
N VAL A 171 27.07 7.98 14.15
CA VAL A 171 26.35 8.64 15.24
C VAL A 171 26.64 10.13 15.19
N ARG A 172 25.63 10.93 14.94
CA ARG A 172 25.72 12.39 14.97
C ARG A 172 25.31 12.90 16.35
N THR A 173 26.13 13.80 16.91
CA THR A 173 25.92 14.36 18.25
C THR A 173 25.80 15.88 18.19
N SER A 174 25.10 16.47 19.17
CA SER A 174 24.93 17.93 19.30
C SER A 174 26.18 18.67 19.75
N ALA A 175 27.17 17.95 20.32
CA ALA A 175 28.40 18.51 20.86
C ALA A 175 29.53 17.44 20.84
N PRO A 176 30.79 17.87 20.99
CA PRO A 176 31.92 16.96 21.19
C PRO A 176 31.78 16.13 22.46
N GLY A 177 32.26 14.87 22.43
CA GLY A 177 32.28 13.96 23.58
C GLY A 177 32.40 12.49 23.20
N THR A 178 32.41 11.62 24.21
CA THR A 178 32.57 10.18 24.03
C THR A 178 31.22 9.52 23.71
N VAL A 179 31.12 8.87 22.56
CA VAL A 179 29.99 8.01 22.18
C VAL A 179 30.31 6.57 22.57
N GLN A 180 29.38 5.94 23.29
CA GLN A 180 29.45 4.51 23.62
C GLN A 180 28.39 3.75 22.79
N LEU A 181 28.83 2.65 22.17
CA LEU A 181 28.01 1.81 21.31
C LEU A 181 27.95 0.38 21.84
N MET A 182 26.75 -0.17 21.92
CA MET A 182 26.45 -1.53 22.35
C MET A 182 25.57 -2.20 21.29
N VAL A 183 26.11 -3.20 20.61
CA VAL A 183 25.33 -4.02 19.66
C VAL A 183 25.15 -5.40 20.27
N GLU A 184 23.96 -5.97 20.12
CA GLU A 184 23.62 -7.30 20.63
C GLU A 184 24.67 -8.35 20.20
N GLY A 185 25.24 -9.03 21.18
CA GLY A 185 26.26 -10.07 20.97
C GLY A 185 27.67 -9.56 20.72
N LEU A 186 27.95 -8.26 20.78
CA LEU A 186 29.26 -7.67 20.58
C LEU A 186 29.77 -6.96 21.86
N PRO A 187 31.08 -6.84 22.02
CA PRO A 187 31.69 -6.02 23.07
C PRO A 187 31.28 -4.54 22.91
N THR A 188 31.12 -3.85 24.03
CA THR A 188 30.92 -2.40 24.05
C THR A 188 32.14 -1.67 23.48
N VAL A 189 31.94 -0.75 22.56
CA VAL A 189 32.97 0.10 21.97
C VAL A 189 32.74 1.56 22.27
N ARG A 190 33.79 2.36 22.31
CA ARG A 190 33.74 3.80 22.56
C ARG A 190 34.56 4.54 21.53
N LYS A 191 34.13 5.75 21.17
CA LYS A 191 34.84 6.63 20.27
C LYS A 191 34.50 8.11 20.58
N GLU A 192 35.53 8.96 20.46
CA GLU A 192 35.31 10.40 20.55
C GLU A 192 34.56 10.90 19.32
N SER A 193 33.59 11.77 19.55
CA SER A 193 32.82 12.50 18.55
C SER A 193 33.21 13.97 18.59
N ASP A 194 33.40 14.55 17.41
CA ASP A 194 33.47 16.01 17.21
C ASP A 194 32.30 16.43 16.29
N GLY A 195 31.07 16.08 16.74
CA GLY A 195 29.83 16.20 15.96
C GLY A 195 29.42 14.91 15.25
N GLU A 196 30.37 14.02 14.90
CA GLU A 196 30.08 12.70 14.34
C GLU A 196 31.09 11.67 14.83
N ALA A 197 30.62 10.46 15.16
CA ALA A 197 31.45 9.29 15.43
C ALA A 197 31.07 8.16 14.46
N VAL A 198 32.06 7.56 13.77
CA VAL A 198 31.85 6.46 12.85
C VAL A 198 32.50 5.20 13.40
N PHE A 199 31.71 4.16 13.65
CA PHE A 199 32.13 2.86 14.11
C PHE A 199 32.10 1.86 12.94
N THR A 200 33.08 0.98 12.89
CA THR A 200 33.12 -0.16 11.96
C THR A 200 33.24 -1.42 12.81
N LEU A 201 32.23 -2.27 12.76
CA LEU A 201 32.15 -3.47 13.58
C LEU A 201 32.08 -4.71 12.71
N THR A 202 32.83 -5.73 13.10
CA THR A 202 32.70 -7.07 12.52
C THR A 202 31.77 -7.90 13.39
N ILE A 203 30.81 -8.57 12.77
CA ILE A 203 29.88 -9.48 13.44
C ILE A 203 30.20 -10.91 12.99
N ASP A 204 30.89 -11.65 13.88
CA ASP A 204 31.21 -13.04 13.59
C ASP A 204 29.95 -13.90 13.54
N ASN A 205 29.83 -14.77 12.54
CA ASN A 205 28.67 -15.62 12.31
C ASN A 205 27.33 -14.83 12.28
N ALA A 206 27.32 -13.71 11.58
CA ALA A 206 26.18 -12.83 11.52
C ALA A 206 24.92 -13.55 11.05
N ARG A 207 23.82 -13.36 11.79
CA ARG A 207 22.48 -13.79 11.36
C ARG A 207 21.96 -12.78 10.35
N LEU A 208 21.92 -13.18 9.09
CA LEU A 208 21.47 -12.28 8.02
C LEU A 208 19.96 -12.06 8.08
N TRP A 209 19.54 -10.86 7.68
CA TRP A 209 18.13 -10.57 7.47
C TRP A 209 17.71 -11.01 6.05
N THR A 210 16.66 -11.82 5.96
CA THR A 210 16.00 -12.24 4.71
C THR A 210 14.49 -12.29 4.90
N PRO A 211 13.68 -12.34 3.82
CA PRO A 211 12.23 -12.55 3.92
C PRO A 211 11.82 -13.83 4.66
N GLU A 212 12.64 -14.88 4.60
CA GLU A 212 12.42 -16.18 5.24
C GLU A 212 12.92 -16.21 6.69
N THR A 213 14.02 -15.51 6.96
CA THR A 213 14.64 -15.42 8.29
C THR A 213 14.93 -13.95 8.63
N PRO A 214 13.93 -13.18 9.07
CA PRO A 214 14.06 -11.74 9.31
C PRO A 214 14.77 -11.44 10.64
N ASN A 215 16.06 -11.79 10.70
CA ASN A 215 16.88 -11.58 11.89
C ASN A 215 17.20 -10.10 12.08
N LEU A 216 16.88 -9.58 13.24
CA LEU A 216 17.17 -8.20 13.63
C LEU A 216 18.17 -8.18 14.78
N TYR A 217 18.98 -7.13 14.80
CA TYR A 217 19.90 -6.76 15.87
C TYR A 217 19.44 -5.49 16.54
N ARG A 218 19.72 -5.36 17.82
CA ARG A 218 19.50 -4.14 18.58
C ARG A 218 20.82 -3.41 18.81
N CYS A 219 20.86 -2.13 18.46
CA CYS A 219 21.97 -1.22 18.68
C CYS A 219 21.55 -0.16 19.69
N ARG A 220 22.27 -0.05 20.81
CA ARG A 220 22.11 0.99 21.82
C ARG A 220 23.29 1.93 21.74
N VAL A 221 23.02 3.22 21.65
CA VAL A 221 24.02 4.29 21.61
C VAL A 221 23.82 5.16 22.83
N GLN A 222 24.90 5.44 23.57
CA GLN A 222 24.91 6.36 24.70
C GLN A 222 25.86 7.52 24.43
N PHE A 223 25.42 8.73 24.73
CA PHE A 223 26.21 9.95 24.63
C PHE A 223 25.81 10.91 25.75
N ALA A 224 26.73 11.25 26.64
CA ALA A 224 26.41 11.96 27.89
C ALA A 224 25.30 11.22 28.64
N ASP A 225 24.23 11.94 29.01
CA ASP A 225 23.05 11.39 29.68
C ASP A 225 21.96 10.93 28.69
N ASP A 226 22.24 10.98 27.37
CA ASP A 226 21.29 10.62 26.33
C ASP A 226 21.52 9.21 25.80
N GLU A 227 20.42 8.59 25.34
CA GLU A 227 20.41 7.24 24.77
C GLU A 227 19.54 7.21 23.52
N ALA A 228 20.02 6.49 22.48
CA ALA A 228 19.22 6.08 21.33
C ALA A 228 19.26 4.56 21.17
N VAL A 229 18.16 3.98 20.72
CA VAL A 229 18.07 2.55 20.45
C VAL A 229 17.53 2.36 19.05
N GLU A 230 18.33 1.68 18.21
CA GLU A 230 17.96 1.35 16.83
C GLU A 230 17.87 -0.15 16.64
N THR A 231 17.00 -0.56 15.74
CA THR A 231 16.90 -1.94 15.28
C THR A 231 17.33 -1.99 13.82
N PHE A 232 18.16 -2.97 13.47
CA PHE A 232 18.67 -3.14 12.10
C PHE A 232 18.83 -4.60 11.70
N GLY A 233 18.90 -4.88 10.42
CA GLY A 233 19.21 -6.19 9.86
C GLY A 233 20.54 -6.17 9.11
N VAL A 234 21.34 -7.22 9.27
CA VAL A 234 22.57 -7.41 8.48
C VAL A 234 22.18 -7.96 7.12
N ARG A 235 22.27 -7.11 6.09
CA ARG A 235 21.93 -7.49 4.71
C ARG A 235 22.62 -6.59 3.69
N THR A 236 22.85 -7.10 2.47
CA THR A 236 23.28 -6.29 1.32
C THR A 236 22.31 -6.44 0.17
N VAL A 237 22.07 -5.33 -0.52
CA VAL A 237 21.30 -5.28 -1.78
C VAL A 237 22.29 -4.96 -2.90
N ARG A 238 22.20 -5.67 -4.02
CA ARG A 238 22.95 -5.39 -5.24
C ARG A 238 22.05 -5.57 -6.46
N TRP A 239 22.32 -4.83 -7.49
CA TRP A 239 21.60 -4.89 -8.78
C TRP A 239 22.57 -4.78 -9.95
N GLY A 240 22.23 -5.37 -11.07
CA GLY A 240 23.09 -5.40 -12.26
C GLY A 240 22.73 -6.55 -13.22
N LYS A 241 23.68 -6.93 -14.08
CA LYS A 241 23.45 -7.95 -15.11
C LYS A 241 22.95 -9.31 -14.60
N ASN A 242 23.22 -9.62 -13.33
CA ASN A 242 22.76 -10.85 -12.68
C ASN A 242 21.37 -10.67 -12.01
N GLY A 243 20.73 -9.55 -12.22
CA GLY A 243 19.43 -9.20 -11.61
C GLY A 243 19.57 -8.46 -10.29
N PHE A 244 18.55 -8.58 -9.47
CA PHE A 244 18.49 -8.07 -8.11
C PHE A 244 18.92 -9.18 -7.12
N THR A 245 19.82 -8.87 -6.22
CA THR A 245 20.30 -9.82 -5.22
C THR A 245 20.20 -9.27 -3.81
N LEU A 246 19.81 -10.13 -2.89
CA LEU A 246 19.82 -9.90 -1.45
C LEU A 246 20.84 -10.89 -0.85
N ASN A 247 21.82 -10.37 -0.14
CA ASN A 247 22.90 -11.18 0.47
C ASN A 247 23.68 -12.06 -0.55
N GLY A 248 23.82 -11.57 -1.78
CA GLY A 248 24.47 -12.31 -2.86
C GLY A 248 23.57 -13.28 -3.63
N GLU A 249 22.41 -13.65 -3.07
CA GLU A 249 21.47 -14.56 -3.68
C GLU A 249 20.42 -13.79 -4.52
N ARG A 250 20.10 -14.33 -5.70
CA ARG A 250 19.09 -13.73 -6.56
C ARG A 250 17.68 -13.82 -5.93
N VAL A 251 17.01 -12.68 -5.81
CA VAL A 251 15.62 -12.60 -5.38
C VAL A 251 14.74 -12.17 -6.55
N ILE A 252 13.66 -12.90 -6.79
CA ILE A 252 12.58 -12.44 -7.66
C ILE A 252 11.55 -11.76 -6.77
N ILE A 253 11.37 -10.46 -6.95
CA ILE A 253 10.36 -9.68 -6.22
C ILE A 253 8.97 -10.12 -6.70
N GLN A 254 8.17 -10.63 -5.79
CA GLN A 254 6.77 -11.04 -5.98
C GLN A 254 5.91 -10.11 -5.15
N GLY A 255 5.66 -8.93 -5.69
CA GLY A 255 5.12 -7.82 -4.95
C GLY A 255 3.62 -7.61 -5.14
N ALA A 256 3.07 -6.81 -4.24
CA ALA A 256 1.73 -6.26 -4.30
C ALA A 256 1.76 -4.76 -4.03
N CYS A 257 1.02 -3.98 -4.83
CA CYS A 257 0.73 -2.59 -4.50
C CYS A 257 -0.29 -2.55 -3.36
N ILE A 258 -0.12 -1.63 -2.41
CA ILE A 258 -1.05 -1.37 -1.32
C ILE A 258 -1.21 0.12 -1.10
N HIS A 259 -2.41 0.55 -0.72
CA HIS A 259 -2.62 1.88 -0.17
C HIS A 259 -2.41 1.91 1.35
N HIS A 260 -2.26 3.11 1.90
CA HIS A 260 -1.92 3.33 3.31
C HIS A 260 -3.09 3.10 4.27
N ASP A 261 -4.34 3.14 3.78
CA ASP A 261 -5.53 2.92 4.62
C ASP A 261 -5.59 1.50 5.21
N ASN A 262 -6.31 1.36 6.29
CA ASN A 262 -6.56 0.10 6.99
C ASN A 262 -8.06 -0.28 7.00
N GLY A 263 -8.73 -0.03 5.89
CA GLY A 263 -10.13 -0.39 5.68
C GLY A 263 -11.06 0.30 6.68
N LEU A 264 -11.67 -0.47 7.59
CA LEU A 264 -12.61 0.04 8.59
C LEU A 264 -12.03 1.09 9.56
N LEU A 265 -10.71 1.19 9.64
CA LEU A 265 -10.01 2.18 10.45
C LEU A 265 -9.66 3.45 9.65
N GLY A 266 -10.06 3.53 8.37
CA GLY A 266 -9.66 4.63 7.50
C GLY A 266 -8.14 4.68 7.32
N ALA A 267 -7.59 5.88 7.33
CA ALA A 267 -6.15 6.10 7.18
C ALA A 267 -5.33 5.88 8.46
N VAL A 268 -5.97 5.59 9.60
CA VAL A 268 -5.29 5.39 10.88
C VAL A 268 -4.16 4.35 10.77
N SER A 269 -2.93 4.79 11.08
CA SER A 269 -1.76 3.91 11.07
C SER A 269 -1.61 3.15 12.40
N ASP A 270 -2.46 2.15 12.59
CA ASP A 270 -2.46 1.31 13.77
C ASP A 270 -1.48 0.13 13.60
N PRO A 271 -0.58 -0.16 14.57
CA PRO A 271 0.40 -1.24 14.46
C PRO A 271 -0.20 -2.63 14.24
N ASP A 272 -1.31 -2.97 14.91
CA ASP A 272 -1.96 -4.28 14.77
C ASP A 272 -2.62 -4.43 13.39
N ALA A 273 -3.22 -3.36 12.88
CA ALA A 273 -3.83 -3.34 11.55
C ALA A 273 -2.77 -3.51 10.45
N VAL A 274 -1.64 -2.83 10.55
CA VAL A 274 -0.55 -2.99 9.58
C VAL A 274 0.14 -4.33 9.70
N ALA A 275 0.32 -4.86 10.92
CA ALA A 275 0.86 -6.21 11.15
C ALA A 275 -0.02 -7.28 10.49
N ARG A 276 -1.35 -7.13 10.64
CA ARG A 276 -2.33 -8.00 9.96
C ARG A 276 -2.23 -7.90 8.44
N LYS A 277 -2.14 -6.68 7.88
CA LYS A 277 -2.01 -6.45 6.44
C LYS A 277 -0.78 -7.16 5.88
N VAL A 278 0.39 -7.00 6.50
CA VAL A 278 1.65 -7.65 6.09
C VAL A 278 1.51 -9.18 6.15
N ARG A 279 0.93 -9.73 7.24
CA ARG A 279 0.70 -11.17 7.40
C ARG A 279 -0.18 -11.73 6.28
N LEU A 280 -1.32 -11.11 6.00
CA LEU A 280 -2.27 -11.57 4.97
C LEU A 280 -1.64 -11.56 3.57
N LEU A 281 -0.85 -10.54 3.24
CA LEU A 281 -0.12 -10.48 1.97
C LEU A 281 0.92 -11.58 1.86
N LYS A 282 1.67 -11.84 2.93
CA LYS A 282 2.67 -12.93 2.96
C LYS A 282 2.03 -14.31 2.84
N GLU A 283 0.88 -14.52 3.47
CA GLU A 283 0.08 -15.75 3.33
C GLU A 283 -0.41 -15.97 1.89
N THR A 284 -0.68 -14.91 1.15
CA THR A 284 -1.08 -14.96 -0.26
C THR A 284 0.08 -15.27 -1.21
N GLY A 285 1.34 -15.21 -0.73
CA GLY A 285 2.54 -15.55 -1.51
C GLY A 285 3.37 -14.36 -1.94
N TYR A 286 3.02 -13.15 -1.55
CA TYR A 286 3.85 -11.97 -1.78
C TYR A 286 5.07 -11.99 -0.86
N ASN A 287 6.22 -11.55 -1.37
CA ASN A 287 7.44 -11.31 -0.60
C ASN A 287 7.80 -9.81 -0.54
N ALA A 288 7.02 -8.97 -1.23
CA ALA A 288 7.27 -7.53 -1.30
C ALA A 288 5.96 -6.73 -1.34
N ILE A 289 6.02 -5.49 -0.88
CA ILE A 289 4.99 -4.48 -1.06
C ILE A 289 5.56 -3.23 -1.73
N ARG A 290 4.73 -2.59 -2.57
CA ARG A 290 4.90 -1.23 -3.05
C ARG A 290 3.92 -0.34 -2.32
N SER A 291 4.44 0.68 -1.64
CA SER A 291 3.63 1.69 -0.98
C SER A 291 3.05 2.66 -2.02
N ALA A 292 1.89 2.33 -2.54
CA ALA A 292 1.24 3.13 -3.58
C ALA A 292 0.38 4.25 -2.94
N HIS A 293 0.55 5.51 -3.28
CA HIS A 293 1.66 6.13 -4.00
C HIS A 293 2.21 7.22 -3.08
N ASN A 294 2.75 6.82 -1.95
CA ASN A 294 3.23 7.70 -0.87
C ASN A 294 4.14 6.94 0.12
N PRO A 295 4.98 7.65 0.89
CA PRO A 295 5.89 7.02 1.85
C PRO A 295 5.17 6.21 2.94
N CYS A 296 5.75 5.05 3.25
CA CYS A 296 5.29 4.15 4.32
C CYS A 296 5.23 4.85 5.69
N SER A 297 4.34 4.36 6.58
CA SER A 297 4.41 4.69 8.01
C SER A 297 5.55 3.93 8.68
N LYS A 298 6.09 4.45 9.80
CA LYS A 298 7.08 3.75 10.63
C LYS A 298 6.53 2.39 11.12
N ALA A 299 5.25 2.33 11.49
CA ALA A 299 4.61 1.08 11.90
C ALA A 299 4.64 0.01 10.80
N LEU A 300 4.38 0.39 9.55
CA LEU A 300 4.42 -0.54 8.41
C LEU A 300 5.85 -1.06 8.17
N LEU A 301 6.85 -0.18 8.21
CA LEU A 301 8.24 -0.58 8.03
C LEU A 301 8.72 -1.52 9.14
N ALA A 302 8.41 -1.21 10.41
CA ALA A 302 8.75 -2.06 11.53
C ALA A 302 8.14 -3.47 11.42
N GLU A 303 6.89 -3.57 10.95
CA GLU A 303 6.23 -4.85 10.72
C GLU A 303 6.82 -5.59 9.51
N CYS A 304 7.21 -4.89 8.45
CA CYS A 304 7.90 -5.48 7.31
C CYS A 304 9.29 -6.02 7.71
N ASP A 305 10.03 -5.30 8.55
CA ASP A 305 11.29 -5.77 9.11
C ASP A 305 11.11 -7.06 9.92
N ARG A 306 10.11 -7.06 10.82
CA ARG A 306 9.85 -8.17 11.73
C ARG A 306 9.31 -9.41 11.03
N GLN A 307 8.45 -9.23 10.02
CA GLN A 307 7.80 -10.34 9.31
C GLN A 307 8.57 -10.78 8.06
N GLY A 308 9.62 -10.06 7.64
CA GLY A 308 10.39 -10.38 6.43
C GLY A 308 9.61 -10.07 5.15
N MET A 309 9.16 -8.83 4.98
CA MET A 309 8.49 -8.35 3.77
C MET A 309 9.35 -7.25 3.14
N LEU A 310 9.78 -7.43 1.90
CA LEU A 310 10.52 -6.41 1.16
C LEU A 310 9.64 -5.20 0.88
N VAL A 311 10.23 -4.01 0.82
CA VAL A 311 9.50 -2.76 0.57
C VAL A 311 10.14 -1.99 -0.57
N MET A 312 9.32 -1.59 -1.52
CA MET A 312 9.57 -0.46 -2.41
C MET A 312 8.82 0.74 -1.83
N ASP A 313 9.53 1.66 -1.17
CA ASP A 313 8.92 2.88 -0.67
C ASP A 313 8.84 3.91 -1.80
N GLU A 314 7.62 4.44 -2.03
CA GLU A 314 7.33 5.32 -3.14
C GLU A 314 7.04 6.73 -2.64
N TYR A 315 7.63 7.73 -3.31
CA TYR A 315 7.51 9.10 -2.90
C TYR A 315 6.12 9.68 -3.20
N ILE A 316 5.69 9.69 -4.48
CA ILE A 316 4.51 10.47 -4.86
C ILE A 316 3.82 9.95 -6.12
N ASP A 317 2.53 10.29 -6.29
CA ASP A 317 1.73 9.92 -7.45
C ASP A 317 1.96 10.82 -8.69
N HIS A 318 2.44 12.02 -8.52
CA HIS A 318 2.60 13.03 -9.59
C HIS A 318 3.76 13.98 -9.31
N TRP A 319 4.26 14.67 -10.34
CA TRP A 319 5.30 15.67 -10.15
C TRP A 319 4.74 17.09 -10.34
N TYR A 320 4.87 17.67 -11.57
CA TYR A 320 4.41 19.03 -11.87
C TYR A 320 3.22 19.10 -12.84
N ILE A 321 2.58 17.95 -13.14
CA ILE A 321 1.32 17.86 -13.89
C ILE A 321 0.26 17.31 -12.96
N HIS A 322 -0.84 18.05 -12.80
CA HIS A 322 -1.95 17.64 -11.94
C HIS A 322 -2.60 16.31 -12.37
N LYS A 323 -2.96 15.50 -11.42
CA LYS A 323 -3.86 14.35 -11.59
C LYS A 323 -5.26 14.61 -11.02
N THR A 324 -5.36 15.48 -10.01
CA THR A 324 -6.60 15.98 -9.44
C THR A 324 -6.52 17.51 -9.28
N GLU A 325 -7.66 18.15 -9.03
CA GLU A 325 -7.75 19.62 -9.04
C GLU A 325 -6.91 20.29 -7.94
N TYR A 326 -6.89 19.69 -6.75
CA TYR A 326 -6.26 20.26 -5.56
C TYR A 326 -5.11 19.41 -5.01
N ASP A 327 -4.40 18.70 -5.89
CA ASP A 327 -3.27 17.85 -5.49
C ASP A 327 -2.00 18.66 -5.12
N TYR A 328 -0.93 17.95 -4.79
CA TYR A 328 0.30 18.52 -4.26
C TYR A 328 1.16 19.31 -5.29
N VAL A 329 0.82 19.32 -6.56
CA VAL A 329 1.60 19.98 -7.65
C VAL A 329 2.08 21.39 -7.32
N PRO A 330 1.27 22.29 -6.70
CA PRO A 330 1.72 23.64 -6.38
C PRO A 330 2.96 23.71 -5.47
N TYR A 331 3.18 22.69 -4.66
CA TYR A 331 4.28 22.62 -3.69
C TYR A 331 5.46 21.78 -4.17
N PHE A 332 5.26 20.89 -5.12
CA PHE A 332 6.23 19.88 -5.55
C PHE A 332 7.61 20.48 -5.85
N ALA A 333 7.68 21.55 -6.64
CA ALA A 333 8.96 22.11 -7.09
C ALA A 333 9.84 22.63 -5.93
N GLU A 334 9.22 23.13 -4.87
CA GLU A 334 9.90 23.66 -3.68
C GLU A 334 10.29 22.54 -2.71
N TRP A 335 9.41 21.53 -2.52
CA TRP A 335 9.50 20.62 -1.39
C TRP A 335 10.06 19.23 -1.70
N TRP A 336 10.14 18.79 -2.94
CA TRP A 336 10.48 17.40 -3.27
C TRP A 336 11.81 16.91 -2.68
N ARG A 337 12.82 17.80 -2.55
CA ARG A 337 14.10 17.42 -1.94
C ARG A 337 13.97 17.16 -0.44
N GLN A 338 13.22 18.02 0.24
CA GLN A 338 12.96 17.82 1.66
C GLN A 338 12.12 16.54 1.88
N ASP A 339 11.10 16.34 1.07
CA ASP A 339 10.24 15.15 1.17
C ASP A 339 11.02 13.85 0.98
N LEU A 340 11.91 13.80 -0.03
CA LEU A 340 12.78 12.65 -0.24
C LEU A 340 13.80 12.48 0.87
N THR A 341 14.33 13.57 1.44
CA THR A 341 15.23 13.50 2.59
C THR A 341 14.52 12.89 3.79
N ASP A 342 13.33 13.37 4.12
CA ASP A 342 12.55 12.87 5.25
C ASP A 342 12.14 11.40 5.06
N MET A 343 11.81 10.99 3.82
CA MET A 343 11.53 9.60 3.48
C MET A 343 12.76 8.72 3.74
N VAL A 344 13.93 9.10 3.20
CA VAL A 344 15.16 8.32 3.36
C VAL A 344 15.63 8.29 4.82
N GLU A 345 15.52 9.39 5.55
CA GLU A 345 15.89 9.42 6.99
C GLU A 345 15.05 8.45 7.81
N LYS A 346 13.75 8.36 7.53
CA LYS A 346 12.86 7.37 8.13
C LYS A 346 13.25 5.95 7.75
N ASP A 347 13.65 5.70 6.50
CA ASP A 347 13.85 4.37 5.92
C ASP A 347 15.22 3.77 6.19
N TYR A 348 16.21 4.61 6.48
CA TYR A 348 17.64 4.26 6.38
C TYR A 348 18.02 2.99 7.13
N ASN A 349 17.57 2.81 8.37
CA ASN A 349 17.90 1.67 9.23
C ASN A 349 17.00 0.44 8.97
N HIS A 350 15.93 0.58 8.17
CA HIS A 350 15.00 -0.52 7.88
C HIS A 350 15.55 -1.49 6.84
N PRO A 351 15.88 -2.75 7.20
CA PRO A 351 16.39 -3.73 6.24
C PRO A 351 15.36 -4.14 5.19
N CYS A 352 14.06 -4.01 5.48
CA CYS A 352 12.98 -4.33 4.55
C CYS A 352 12.93 -3.39 3.34
N VAL A 353 13.33 -2.12 3.48
CA VAL A 353 13.36 -1.18 2.35
C VAL A 353 14.52 -1.53 1.43
N VAL A 354 14.20 -1.94 0.22
CA VAL A 354 15.18 -2.45 -0.76
C VAL A 354 15.16 -1.69 -2.07
N LEU A 355 14.20 -0.78 -2.24
CA LEU A 355 13.98 0.01 -3.45
C LEU A 355 13.33 1.35 -3.11
N TYR A 356 13.74 2.42 -3.79
CA TYR A 356 13.03 3.70 -3.80
C TYR A 356 12.34 3.94 -5.13
N SER A 357 11.10 4.47 -5.08
CA SER A 357 10.37 4.91 -6.27
C SER A 357 10.11 6.41 -6.23
N THR A 358 10.48 7.12 -7.28
CA THR A 358 10.37 8.59 -7.35
C THR A 358 9.00 9.07 -7.79
N GLY A 359 8.13 8.19 -8.27
CA GLY A 359 6.78 8.56 -8.68
C GLY A 359 6.01 7.47 -9.39
N ASN A 360 4.70 7.71 -9.55
CA ASN A 360 3.78 6.81 -10.21
C ASN A 360 3.16 7.45 -11.45
N GLU A 361 3.21 6.75 -12.58
CA GLU A 361 2.53 7.14 -13.84
C GLU A 361 2.68 8.63 -14.20
N VAL A 362 3.89 9.15 -13.94
CA VAL A 362 4.22 10.55 -14.19
C VAL A 362 4.42 10.78 -15.68
N SER A 363 3.44 11.40 -16.34
CA SER A 363 3.46 11.67 -17.77
C SER A 363 4.59 12.61 -18.20
N GLU A 364 5.15 13.33 -17.25
CA GLU A 364 6.33 14.21 -17.38
C GLU A 364 7.55 13.47 -17.89
N THR A 365 7.66 12.16 -17.64
CA THR A 365 8.78 11.33 -18.13
C THR A 365 8.85 11.21 -19.66
N ALA A 366 7.81 11.62 -20.41
CA ALA A 366 7.85 11.79 -21.86
C ALA A 366 8.39 13.16 -22.32
N GLN A 367 8.64 14.09 -21.42
CA GLN A 367 9.06 15.45 -21.68
C GLN A 367 10.54 15.65 -21.31
N LYS A 368 11.26 16.56 -22.00
CA LYS A 368 12.67 16.83 -21.72
C LYS A 368 12.92 17.22 -20.24
N ARG A 369 12.06 18.09 -19.67
CA ARG A 369 12.14 18.50 -18.27
C ARG A 369 11.96 17.31 -17.32
N GLY A 370 10.98 16.46 -17.56
CA GLY A 370 10.73 15.29 -16.72
C GLY A 370 11.82 14.23 -16.83
N ILE A 371 12.38 14.00 -18.04
CA ILE A 371 13.54 13.13 -18.23
C ILE A 371 14.74 13.64 -17.41
N ALA A 372 15.01 14.95 -17.46
CA ALA A 372 16.07 15.55 -16.63
C ALA A 372 15.79 15.40 -15.14
N LEU A 373 14.54 15.62 -14.71
CA LEU A 373 14.11 15.47 -13.31
C LEU A 373 14.24 14.02 -12.84
N THR A 374 13.95 13.01 -13.70
CA THR A 374 14.17 11.59 -13.37
C THR A 374 15.62 11.35 -12.94
N LYS A 375 16.59 11.90 -13.71
CA LYS A 375 18.00 11.79 -13.37
C LYS A 375 18.33 12.52 -12.07
N GLU A 376 17.85 13.75 -11.93
CA GLU A 376 18.12 14.61 -10.77
C GLU A 376 17.62 13.95 -9.47
N MET A 377 16.42 13.37 -9.48
CA MET A 377 15.87 12.67 -8.31
C MET A 377 16.63 11.38 -8.00
N THR A 378 17.05 10.62 -9.04
CA THR A 378 17.87 9.42 -8.87
C THR A 378 19.22 9.77 -8.24
N ASP A 379 19.93 10.77 -8.79
CA ASP A 379 21.20 11.21 -8.26
C ASP A 379 21.07 11.76 -6.82
N PHE A 380 19.98 12.47 -6.53
CA PHE A 380 19.71 13.00 -5.20
C PHE A 380 19.49 11.90 -4.16
N LEU A 381 18.70 10.89 -4.49
CA LEU A 381 18.47 9.71 -3.62
C LEU A 381 19.77 8.96 -3.37
N HIS A 382 20.61 8.75 -4.39
CA HIS A 382 21.92 8.12 -4.23
C HIS A 382 22.87 8.96 -3.37
N GLY A 383 22.72 10.28 -3.37
CA GLY A 383 23.44 11.19 -2.45
C GLY A 383 23.04 11.02 -0.99
N LEU A 384 21.81 10.57 -0.74
CA LEU A 384 21.30 10.30 0.61
C LEU A 384 21.56 8.85 1.05
N ASP A 385 21.39 7.90 0.11
CA ASP A 385 21.56 6.45 0.33
C ASP A 385 21.89 5.73 -0.99
N ASP A 386 23.14 5.33 -1.15
CA ASP A 386 23.66 4.59 -2.31
C ASP A 386 23.49 3.07 -2.20
N SER A 387 22.89 2.57 -1.13
CA SER A 387 22.73 1.15 -0.85
C SER A 387 21.46 0.53 -1.45
N ARG A 388 20.59 1.33 -2.03
CA ARG A 388 19.28 0.94 -2.60
C ARG A 388 19.11 1.48 -4.02
N PRO A 389 18.61 0.66 -4.97
CA PRO A 389 18.32 1.14 -6.32
C PRO A 389 17.10 2.06 -6.36
N VAL A 390 17.05 2.90 -7.40
CA VAL A 390 15.99 3.87 -7.65
C VAL A 390 15.22 3.50 -8.90
N THR A 391 13.90 3.62 -8.84
CA THR A 391 12.96 3.41 -9.95
C THR A 391 11.92 4.53 -10.03
N CYS A 392 11.09 4.48 -11.03
CA CYS A 392 9.85 5.26 -11.15
C CYS A 392 8.83 4.43 -11.92
N GLY A 393 7.59 4.37 -11.43
CA GLY A 393 6.51 3.67 -12.13
C GLY A 393 6.05 4.45 -13.37
N VAL A 394 6.27 3.91 -14.56
CA VAL A 394 5.87 4.56 -15.82
C VAL A 394 4.83 3.73 -16.55
N ASN A 395 3.61 4.25 -16.68
CA ASN A 395 2.61 3.66 -17.56
C ASN A 395 2.99 3.96 -19.02
N ILE A 396 3.57 2.96 -19.65
CA ILE A 396 4.21 3.09 -20.96
C ILE A 396 3.24 3.59 -22.01
N PHE A 397 2.04 3.03 -22.04
CA PHE A 397 1.04 3.39 -23.05
C PHE A 397 0.40 4.75 -22.78
N PHE A 398 0.05 5.03 -21.52
CA PHE A 398 -0.53 6.32 -21.17
C PHE A 398 0.47 7.47 -21.29
N ASN A 399 1.74 7.22 -21.00
CA ASN A 399 2.81 8.18 -21.23
C ASN A 399 2.92 8.60 -22.69
N PHE A 400 2.83 7.63 -23.63
CA PHE A 400 2.76 7.91 -25.04
C PHE A 400 1.50 8.71 -25.41
N LEU A 401 0.32 8.29 -24.98
CA LEU A 401 -0.93 8.98 -25.26
C LEU A 401 -0.92 10.42 -24.73
N SER A 402 -0.43 10.63 -23.51
CA SER A 402 -0.28 11.96 -22.91
C SER A 402 0.68 12.83 -23.72
N SER A 403 1.76 12.26 -24.27
CA SER A 403 2.74 12.99 -25.08
C SER A 403 2.19 13.54 -26.40
N ILE A 404 1.07 13.00 -26.87
CA ILE A 404 0.35 13.45 -28.07
C ILE A 404 -0.97 14.16 -27.74
N GLY A 405 -1.14 14.57 -26.47
CA GLY A 405 -2.25 15.42 -25.99
C GLY A 405 -3.51 14.70 -25.50
N PHE A 406 -3.50 13.34 -25.43
CA PHE A 406 -4.61 12.58 -24.87
C PHE A 406 -4.58 12.59 -23.34
N GLY A 407 -5.73 12.74 -22.70
CA GLY A 407 -5.92 12.53 -21.25
C GLY A 407 -5.13 13.45 -20.31
N VAL A 408 -4.38 14.43 -20.82
CA VAL A 408 -3.62 15.36 -20.00
C VAL A 408 -4.60 16.22 -19.20
N TYR A 409 -4.39 16.30 -17.89
CA TYR A 409 -5.12 17.22 -17.04
C TYR A 409 -4.88 18.66 -17.50
N SER A 410 -5.93 19.45 -17.54
CA SER A 410 -5.88 20.87 -17.84
C SER A 410 -6.95 21.56 -17.02
N ASP A 411 -6.57 22.57 -16.23
CA ASP A 411 -7.48 23.37 -15.42
C ASP A 411 -8.61 23.95 -16.24
N GLU A 412 -8.36 24.39 -17.48
CA GLU A 412 -9.38 24.89 -18.39
C GLU A 412 -10.39 23.80 -18.76
N LYS A 413 -9.95 22.55 -18.99
CA LYS A 413 -10.84 21.42 -19.28
C LYS A 413 -11.65 21.06 -18.07
N ALA A 414 -11.01 20.98 -16.89
CA ALA A 414 -11.68 20.69 -15.62
C ALA A 414 -12.74 21.73 -15.30
N LYS A 415 -12.42 23.02 -15.42
CA LYS A 415 -13.35 24.14 -15.21
C LYS A 415 -14.52 24.12 -16.18
N LYS A 416 -14.27 23.91 -17.49
CA LYS A 416 -15.34 23.80 -18.50
C LYS A 416 -16.29 22.63 -18.25
N GLU A 417 -15.76 21.48 -17.79
CA GLU A 417 -16.60 20.32 -17.46
C GLU A 417 -17.38 20.55 -16.15
N ALA A 418 -16.79 21.23 -15.16
CA ALA A 418 -17.51 21.65 -13.95
C ALA A 418 -18.65 22.61 -14.28
N GLU A 419 -18.41 23.66 -15.06
CA GLU A 419 -19.44 24.62 -15.50
C GLU A 419 -20.57 23.94 -16.30
N LYS A 420 -20.25 22.96 -17.15
CA LYS A 420 -21.26 22.17 -17.86
C LYS A 420 -22.12 21.34 -16.92
N ALA A 421 -21.47 20.73 -15.91
CA ALA A 421 -22.16 19.93 -14.90
C ALA A 421 -23.14 20.79 -14.07
N GLU A 422 -22.70 22.00 -13.64
CA GLU A 422 -23.55 22.94 -12.92
C GLU A 422 -24.74 23.42 -13.76
N LYS A 423 -24.51 23.82 -15.02
CA LYS A 423 -25.56 24.24 -15.94
C LYS A 423 -26.59 23.15 -16.23
N ALA A 424 -26.16 21.90 -16.19
CA ALA A 424 -27.06 20.78 -16.40
C ALA A 424 -27.81 20.39 -15.12
N LYS A 425 -27.17 20.50 -13.94
CA LYS A 425 -27.79 20.36 -12.62
C LYS A 425 -28.89 21.40 -12.42
N ALA A 426 -28.64 22.66 -12.82
CA ALA A 426 -29.63 23.74 -12.82
C ALA A 426 -30.82 23.46 -13.74
N LYS A 427 -30.70 22.60 -14.74
CA LYS A 427 -31.73 22.16 -15.67
C LYS A 427 -32.38 20.81 -15.30
N GLY A 428 -32.10 20.28 -14.09
CA GLY A 428 -32.62 18.98 -13.64
C GLY A 428 -32.13 17.78 -14.45
N LYS A 429 -31.03 17.91 -15.19
CA LYS A 429 -30.43 16.82 -15.97
C LYS A 429 -29.26 16.23 -15.23
N ALA A 430 -29.24 14.89 -15.06
CA ALA A 430 -28.04 14.17 -14.62
C ALA A 430 -26.98 14.26 -15.73
N VAL A 431 -25.85 14.86 -15.44
CA VAL A 431 -24.70 14.93 -16.36
C VAL A 431 -23.55 14.15 -15.76
N LYS A 432 -23.12 13.09 -16.45
CA LYS A 432 -21.80 12.49 -16.19
C LYS A 432 -20.73 13.54 -16.53
N LYS A 433 -19.97 14.01 -15.53
CA LYS A 433 -18.75 14.77 -15.76
C LYS A 433 -17.83 13.89 -16.63
N LYS A 434 -17.28 14.44 -17.72
CA LYS A 434 -16.21 13.75 -18.43
C LYS A 434 -14.98 13.68 -17.55
N SER A 435 -14.45 12.50 -17.38
CA SER A 435 -13.22 12.30 -16.63
C SER A 435 -12.03 12.96 -17.32
N VAL A 436 -11.11 13.53 -16.53
CA VAL A 436 -9.85 14.14 -16.97
C VAL A 436 -8.69 13.58 -16.15
N GLY A 437 -7.48 13.64 -16.71
CA GLY A 437 -6.30 13.12 -16.02
C GLY A 437 -6.30 11.60 -15.86
N SER A 438 -5.82 11.10 -14.73
CA SER A 438 -5.72 9.65 -14.48
C SER A 438 -7.08 8.95 -14.51
N LYS A 439 -8.15 9.60 -14.04
CA LYS A 439 -9.50 9.01 -14.11
C LYS A 439 -9.94 8.73 -15.54
N PHE A 440 -9.59 9.59 -16.50
CA PHE A 440 -9.85 9.35 -17.92
C PHE A 440 -9.17 8.05 -18.40
N PHE A 441 -7.93 7.83 -18.01
CA PHE A 441 -7.20 6.62 -18.40
C PHE A 441 -7.74 5.37 -17.72
N ASN A 442 -8.16 5.45 -16.46
CA ASN A 442 -8.80 4.35 -15.74
C ASN A 442 -10.13 3.97 -16.39
N ASP A 443 -10.97 4.95 -16.72
CA ASP A 443 -12.24 4.71 -17.42
C ASP A 443 -12.01 4.08 -18.81
N LEU A 444 -10.99 4.56 -19.54
CA LEU A 444 -10.61 4.02 -20.86
C LEU A 444 -10.11 2.57 -20.74
N ALA A 445 -9.23 2.30 -19.79
CA ALA A 445 -8.70 0.96 -19.52
C ALA A 445 -9.81 -0.01 -19.07
N GLY A 446 -10.70 0.43 -18.19
CA GLY A 446 -11.87 -0.34 -17.78
C GLY A 446 -12.75 -0.74 -18.97
N LEU A 447 -13.00 0.21 -19.88
CA LEU A 447 -13.83 -0.03 -21.08
C LEU A 447 -13.17 -0.96 -22.11
N LEU A 448 -11.87 -0.79 -22.35
CA LEU A 448 -11.14 -1.47 -23.42
C LEU A 448 -10.43 -2.76 -22.96
N GLY A 449 -10.32 -2.96 -21.65
CA GLY A 449 -9.71 -4.13 -21.02
C GLY A 449 -8.17 -4.07 -20.95
N ASP A 450 -7.61 -4.98 -20.18
CA ASP A 450 -6.19 -5.12 -19.90
C ASP A 450 -5.35 -5.42 -21.16
N GLU A 451 -5.86 -6.25 -22.04
CA GLU A 451 -5.17 -6.60 -23.29
C GLU A 451 -4.90 -5.39 -24.20
N PHE A 452 -5.82 -4.42 -24.23
CA PHE A 452 -5.62 -3.19 -25.00
C PHE A 452 -4.44 -2.38 -24.46
N MET A 453 -4.31 -2.23 -23.16
CA MET A 453 -3.20 -1.53 -22.52
C MET A 453 -1.87 -2.23 -22.79
N LYS A 454 -1.82 -3.56 -22.60
CA LYS A 454 -0.61 -4.38 -22.79
C LYS A 454 -0.12 -4.35 -24.23
N ARG A 455 -1.04 -4.42 -25.20
CA ARG A 455 -0.72 -4.31 -26.67
C ARG A 455 -0.35 -2.89 -27.04
N GLY A 456 -1.06 -1.89 -26.53
CA GLY A 456 -0.72 -0.48 -26.75
C GLY A 456 0.71 -0.15 -26.31
N ALA A 457 1.15 -0.69 -25.18
CA ALA A 457 2.51 -0.50 -24.67
C ALA A 457 3.61 -1.01 -25.64
N THR A 458 3.31 -1.89 -26.58
CA THR A 458 4.28 -2.41 -27.57
C THR A 458 4.53 -1.49 -28.76
N LEU A 459 3.78 -0.41 -28.91
CA LEU A 459 3.96 0.54 -30.01
C LEU A 459 5.35 1.19 -29.99
N HIS A 460 5.93 1.41 -31.14
CA HIS A 460 7.24 2.07 -31.29
C HIS A 460 7.26 3.46 -30.61
N GLY A 461 6.20 4.24 -30.73
CA GLY A 461 6.07 5.55 -30.09
C GLY A 461 6.19 5.48 -28.57
N CYS A 462 5.71 4.40 -27.94
CA CYS A 462 5.86 4.16 -26.51
C CYS A 462 7.32 4.02 -26.10
N ASP A 463 8.12 3.30 -26.88
CA ASP A 463 9.56 3.18 -26.65
C ASP A 463 10.27 4.53 -26.77
N VAL A 464 10.01 5.26 -27.85
CA VAL A 464 10.61 6.59 -28.09
C VAL A 464 10.34 7.57 -26.94
N LYS A 465 9.16 7.48 -26.32
CA LYS A 465 8.73 8.40 -25.26
C LYS A 465 9.11 7.97 -23.83
N THR A 466 9.62 6.77 -23.65
CA THR A 466 9.95 6.26 -22.30
C THR A 466 11.42 5.86 -22.13
N ARG A 467 12.13 5.53 -23.21
CA ARG A 467 13.50 4.96 -23.15
C ARG A 467 14.51 5.85 -22.45
N ASP A 468 14.42 7.19 -22.62
CA ASP A 468 15.38 8.13 -22.08
C ASP A 468 15.18 8.32 -20.56
N ALA A 469 13.91 8.32 -20.10
CA ALA A 469 13.61 8.31 -18.68
C ALA A 469 14.08 7.01 -18.02
N PHE A 470 13.81 5.86 -18.61
CA PHE A 470 14.28 4.57 -18.12
C PHE A 470 15.81 4.45 -18.06
N ALA A 471 16.54 5.17 -18.90
CA ALA A 471 18.00 5.19 -18.86
C ALA A 471 18.57 5.96 -17.65
N ASN A 472 17.76 6.76 -16.98
CA ASN A 472 18.12 7.55 -15.79
C ASN A 472 17.75 6.87 -14.46
N MET A 473 17.23 5.65 -14.51
CA MET A 473 16.86 4.83 -13.35
C MET A 473 17.80 3.64 -13.23
N ASP A 474 18.02 3.13 -12.04
CA ASP A 474 18.75 1.86 -11.85
C ASP A 474 17.94 0.68 -12.36
N ILE A 475 16.64 0.69 -12.08
CA ILE A 475 15.68 -0.32 -12.50
C ILE A 475 14.51 0.38 -13.17
N ALA A 476 14.23 0.04 -14.41
CA ALA A 476 13.12 0.63 -15.17
C ALA A 476 11.77 0.08 -14.69
N GLY A 477 10.93 0.94 -14.13
CA GLY A 477 9.60 0.60 -13.61
C GLY A 477 8.53 0.65 -14.70
N TYR A 478 7.98 -0.50 -15.06
CA TYR A 478 6.98 -0.65 -16.12
C TYR A 478 5.60 -0.87 -15.51
N ASN A 479 4.67 0.08 -15.67
CA ASN A 479 3.27 -0.15 -15.38
C ASN A 479 2.59 -0.77 -16.61
N TYR A 480 1.99 -1.97 -16.44
CA TYR A 480 1.21 -2.71 -17.44
C TYR A 480 1.95 -3.04 -18.74
N GLY A 481 3.27 -3.25 -18.66
CA GLY A 481 4.17 -3.41 -19.82
C GLY A 481 4.66 -4.83 -20.11
N ILE A 482 4.03 -5.89 -19.60
CA ILE A 482 4.54 -7.28 -19.66
C ILE A 482 4.87 -7.77 -21.08
N TYR A 483 4.14 -7.31 -22.12
CA TYR A 483 4.41 -7.69 -23.52
C TYR A 483 5.69 -7.07 -24.08
N ARG A 484 6.27 -6.07 -23.39
CA ARG A 484 7.54 -5.47 -23.79
C ARG A 484 8.76 -6.15 -23.19
N TYR A 485 8.62 -6.87 -22.06
CA TYR A 485 9.77 -7.35 -21.28
C TYR A 485 10.82 -8.06 -22.15
N LYS A 486 10.44 -9.10 -22.90
CA LYS A 486 11.39 -9.85 -23.74
C LYS A 486 12.04 -9.01 -24.85
N HIS A 487 11.27 -8.12 -25.47
CA HIS A 487 11.77 -7.22 -26.51
C HIS A 487 12.77 -6.22 -25.95
N ASP A 488 12.42 -5.56 -24.84
CA ASP A 488 13.24 -4.50 -24.27
C ASP A 488 14.51 -5.05 -23.59
N LEU A 489 14.42 -6.21 -22.95
CA LEU A 489 15.62 -6.90 -22.42
C LEU A 489 16.62 -7.29 -23.52
N LYS A 490 16.13 -7.60 -24.72
CA LYS A 490 17.00 -7.83 -25.88
C LYS A 490 17.55 -6.51 -26.46
N LYS A 491 16.71 -5.48 -26.57
CA LYS A 491 17.06 -4.19 -27.16
C LYS A 491 18.02 -3.38 -26.28
N TYR A 492 17.85 -3.48 -24.96
CA TYR A 492 18.61 -2.75 -23.96
C TYR A 492 19.36 -3.73 -23.02
N PRO A 493 20.56 -4.22 -23.41
CA PRO A 493 21.26 -5.30 -22.69
C PRO A 493 21.63 -5.01 -21.24
N GLN A 494 21.71 -3.72 -20.86
CA GLN A 494 22.04 -3.31 -19.48
C GLN A 494 20.80 -3.00 -18.62
N ARG A 495 19.61 -2.95 -19.25
CA ARG A 495 18.39 -2.58 -18.54
C ARG A 495 17.92 -3.67 -17.61
N LEU A 496 17.66 -3.29 -16.37
CA LEU A 496 16.86 -4.07 -15.44
C LEU A 496 15.39 -3.62 -15.57
N ILE A 497 14.46 -4.55 -15.51
CA ILE A 497 13.02 -4.28 -15.63
C ILE A 497 12.33 -4.74 -14.37
N LEU A 498 11.45 -3.89 -13.85
CA LEU A 498 10.51 -4.16 -12.78
C LEU A 498 9.10 -3.90 -13.30
N GLY A 499 8.19 -4.85 -13.16
CA GLY A 499 6.77 -4.58 -13.28
C GLY A 499 6.32 -3.80 -12.06
N SER A 500 6.43 -2.46 -12.11
CA SER A 500 6.07 -1.62 -10.96
C SER A 500 4.57 -1.62 -10.69
N GLU A 501 3.76 -1.96 -11.71
CA GLU A 501 2.31 -2.15 -11.57
C GLU A 501 1.80 -3.08 -12.67
N THR A 502 1.10 -4.16 -12.31
CA THR A 502 0.69 -5.20 -13.26
C THR A 502 -0.70 -5.72 -12.95
N PHE A 503 -1.31 -6.36 -13.95
CA PHE A 503 -2.59 -7.03 -13.76
C PHE A 503 -2.42 -8.38 -13.07
N CYS A 504 -3.43 -8.79 -12.30
CA CYS A 504 -3.43 -10.07 -11.60
C CYS A 504 -3.22 -11.27 -12.52
N ASN A 505 -3.89 -11.27 -13.69
CA ASN A 505 -3.82 -12.37 -14.65
C ASN A 505 -2.44 -12.53 -15.31
N ASP A 506 -1.52 -11.59 -15.10
CA ASP A 506 -0.15 -11.68 -15.60
C ASP A 506 0.81 -12.39 -14.62
N ALA A 507 0.39 -12.67 -13.37
CA ALA A 507 1.27 -13.18 -12.31
C ALA A 507 1.99 -14.49 -12.66
N TYR A 508 1.28 -15.46 -13.25
CA TYR A 508 1.89 -16.72 -13.71
C TYR A 508 2.91 -16.47 -14.80
N LYS A 509 2.53 -15.71 -15.82
CA LYS A 509 3.39 -15.39 -16.97
C LYS A 509 4.64 -14.63 -16.55
N PHE A 510 4.47 -13.64 -15.67
CA PHE A 510 5.59 -12.93 -15.07
C PHE A 510 6.55 -13.90 -14.38
N ARG A 511 6.02 -14.77 -13.48
CA ARG A 511 6.84 -15.71 -12.71
C ARG A 511 7.69 -16.61 -13.60
N GLU A 512 7.09 -17.17 -14.65
CA GLU A 512 7.81 -18.03 -15.61
C GLU A 512 8.87 -17.24 -16.41
N LEU A 513 8.59 -16.00 -16.79
CA LEU A 513 9.57 -15.14 -17.46
C LEU A 513 10.74 -14.78 -16.52
N ALA A 514 10.43 -14.42 -15.28
CA ALA A 514 11.45 -14.00 -14.32
C ALA A 514 12.39 -15.16 -13.94
N LYS A 515 11.90 -16.40 -13.86
CA LYS A 515 12.77 -17.57 -13.63
C LYS A 515 13.84 -17.69 -14.73
N ALA A 516 13.49 -17.40 -15.97
CA ALA A 516 14.36 -17.56 -17.13
C ALA A 516 15.26 -16.34 -17.39
N GLU A 517 14.87 -15.15 -16.97
CA GLU A 517 15.58 -13.88 -17.27
C GLU A 517 15.96 -13.12 -16.00
N PRO A 518 17.22 -13.16 -15.57
CA PRO A 518 17.66 -12.51 -14.32
C PRO A 518 17.40 -11.00 -14.25
N ARG A 519 17.46 -10.29 -15.39
CA ARG A 519 17.25 -8.85 -15.46
C ARG A 519 15.79 -8.43 -15.35
N LEU A 520 14.86 -9.39 -15.33
CA LEU A 520 13.49 -9.17 -14.89
C LEU A 520 13.46 -9.33 -13.36
N VAL A 521 13.53 -8.20 -12.66
CA VAL A 521 13.79 -8.12 -11.22
C VAL A 521 12.58 -8.53 -10.40
N GLY A 522 11.40 -8.12 -10.82
CA GLY A 522 10.19 -8.31 -10.01
C GLY A 522 8.94 -7.79 -10.66
N ASP A 523 7.86 -7.90 -9.91
CA ASP A 523 6.51 -7.55 -10.29
C ASP A 523 5.71 -7.10 -9.06
N PHE A 524 4.84 -6.10 -9.22
CA PHE A 524 3.91 -5.63 -8.19
C PHE A 524 2.49 -5.63 -8.75
N VAL A 525 1.68 -6.55 -8.27
CA VAL A 525 0.28 -6.69 -8.73
C VAL A 525 -0.58 -5.57 -8.14
N TRP A 526 -1.43 -4.94 -8.97
CA TRP A 526 -2.49 -4.03 -8.53
C TRP A 526 -3.79 -4.79 -8.28
N ALA A 527 -4.28 -4.87 -7.04
CA ALA A 527 -3.66 -4.52 -5.79
C ALA A 527 -3.68 -5.74 -4.87
N GLY A 528 -2.76 -5.82 -3.92
CA GLY A 528 -2.67 -6.97 -3.01
C GLY A 528 -3.83 -7.04 -2.04
N MET A 529 -4.14 -5.93 -1.36
CA MET A 529 -5.30 -5.77 -0.48
C MET A 529 -6.17 -4.62 -1.01
N ASP A 530 -7.47 -4.76 -0.88
CA ASP A 530 -8.42 -3.72 -1.28
C ASP A 530 -8.28 -2.48 -0.39
N TYR A 531 -8.71 -1.34 -0.89
CA TYR A 531 -8.49 -0.05 -0.28
C TYR A 531 -9.70 0.87 -0.45
N LEU A 532 -9.78 1.90 0.36
CA LEU A 532 -10.84 2.90 0.32
C LEU A 532 -10.60 3.90 -0.83
N GLY A 533 -11.69 4.38 -1.40
CA GLY A 533 -11.66 5.32 -2.53
C GLY A 533 -11.43 4.64 -3.88
N GLU A 534 -11.19 5.42 -4.94
CA GLU A 534 -11.22 4.97 -6.34
C GLU A 534 -12.38 4.00 -6.62
N VAL A 535 -13.51 4.30 -6.02
CA VAL A 535 -14.67 3.39 -5.92
C VAL A 535 -14.99 2.80 -7.28
N MET A 536 -15.11 1.45 -7.32
CA MET A 536 -15.47 0.62 -8.47
C MET A 536 -14.37 0.42 -9.53
N VAL A 537 -13.18 0.94 -9.36
CA VAL A 537 -12.11 0.80 -10.38
C VAL A 537 -11.84 -0.68 -10.71
N GLY A 538 -11.96 -1.56 -9.72
CA GLY A 538 -11.72 -3.01 -9.84
C GLY A 538 -12.94 -3.88 -9.52
N SER A 539 -14.16 -3.35 -9.47
CA SER A 539 -15.35 -4.14 -9.16
C SER A 539 -16.12 -4.56 -10.40
N TRP A 540 -16.78 -5.72 -10.30
CA TRP A 540 -17.83 -6.14 -11.22
C TRP A 540 -19.17 -5.95 -10.53
N GLU A 541 -19.94 -5.00 -11.04
CA GLU A 541 -21.28 -4.67 -10.55
C GLU A 541 -22.35 -5.24 -11.46
N TYR A 542 -23.45 -5.69 -10.88
CA TYR A 542 -24.59 -6.24 -11.57
C TYR A 542 -25.80 -5.29 -11.50
N GLU A 543 -26.68 -5.32 -12.51
CA GLU A 543 -27.78 -4.38 -12.66
C GLU A 543 -28.86 -4.49 -11.58
N ASP A 544 -28.95 -5.61 -10.87
CA ASP A 544 -29.93 -5.84 -9.80
C ASP A 544 -29.70 -4.98 -8.56
N TYR A 545 -28.46 -4.63 -8.26
CA TYR A 545 -28.10 -3.76 -7.14
C TYR A 545 -27.37 -2.45 -7.55
N ALA A 546 -26.81 -2.39 -8.73
CA ALA A 546 -26.09 -1.21 -9.26
C ALA A 546 -26.67 -0.82 -10.63
N LYS A 547 -27.83 -0.21 -10.63
CA LYS A 547 -28.49 0.26 -11.85
C LYS A 547 -27.59 1.27 -12.58
N ASN A 548 -27.26 1.02 -13.83
CA ASN A 548 -26.28 1.75 -14.64
C ASN A 548 -24.81 1.55 -14.22
N PHE A 549 -24.50 0.59 -13.38
CA PHE A 549 -23.15 0.30 -12.90
C PHE A 549 -22.46 1.53 -12.29
N ASP A 550 -23.17 2.28 -11.46
CA ASP A 550 -22.66 3.50 -10.85
C ASP A 550 -22.25 3.34 -9.37
N GLY A 551 -22.38 2.12 -8.82
CA GLY A 551 -22.00 1.71 -7.47
C GLY A 551 -22.67 2.48 -6.35
N GLY A 552 -23.01 3.72 -6.60
CA GLY A 552 -23.63 4.62 -5.65
C GLY A 552 -22.92 4.69 -4.30
N LEU A 553 -23.62 5.17 -3.29
CA LEU A 553 -23.11 5.28 -1.91
C LEU A 553 -22.93 3.93 -1.20
N GLY A 554 -23.34 2.81 -1.80
CA GLY A 554 -23.17 1.47 -1.24
C GLY A 554 -21.70 1.04 -1.21
N TRP A 555 -20.90 1.51 -2.17
CA TRP A 555 -19.50 1.19 -2.30
C TRP A 555 -18.60 2.25 -1.68
N VAL A 556 -17.54 1.81 -0.99
CA VAL A 556 -16.49 2.68 -0.42
C VAL A 556 -15.10 2.32 -0.94
N SER A 557 -14.94 1.13 -1.53
CA SER A 557 -13.66 0.57 -1.92
C SER A 557 -13.48 0.47 -3.43
N ALA A 558 -12.25 0.32 -3.85
CA ALA A 558 -11.87 0.14 -5.23
C ALA A 558 -12.35 -1.19 -5.83
N GLY A 559 -12.42 -2.27 -5.03
CA GLY A 559 -12.75 -3.61 -5.49
C GLY A 559 -11.63 -4.31 -6.25
N SER A 560 -10.44 -3.72 -6.33
CA SER A 560 -9.28 -4.25 -7.07
C SER A 560 -8.34 -5.11 -6.23
N GLY A 561 -8.59 -5.23 -4.93
CA GLY A 561 -7.78 -6.05 -4.02
C GLY A 561 -7.95 -7.55 -4.23
N ARG A 562 -6.88 -8.29 -4.11
CA ARG A 562 -6.90 -9.78 -4.06
C ARG A 562 -7.41 -10.28 -2.72
N ILE A 563 -7.18 -9.49 -1.68
CA ILE A 563 -7.75 -9.64 -0.34
C ILE A 563 -8.71 -8.48 -0.16
N ASP A 564 -9.94 -8.74 0.27
CA ASP A 564 -10.93 -7.68 0.48
C ASP A 564 -10.64 -6.86 1.76
N LEU A 565 -11.38 -5.76 1.98
CA LEU A 565 -11.21 -4.91 3.16
C LEU A 565 -11.37 -5.64 4.50
N THR A 566 -12.10 -6.75 4.53
CA THR A 566 -12.28 -7.55 5.74
C THR A 566 -11.14 -8.55 5.97
N GLY A 567 -10.20 -8.64 5.02
CA GLY A 567 -9.08 -9.59 5.05
C GLY A 567 -9.43 -10.97 4.50
N LYS A 568 -10.53 -11.11 3.77
CA LYS A 568 -10.89 -12.37 3.11
C LYS A 568 -10.15 -12.52 1.79
N PRO A 569 -9.41 -13.62 1.57
CA PRO A 569 -8.84 -13.91 0.26
C PRO A 569 -9.97 -14.21 -0.75
N LEU A 570 -9.90 -13.55 -1.92
CA LEU A 570 -10.79 -13.78 -3.06
C LEU A 570 -10.23 -14.86 -3.99
N GLY A 571 -10.96 -15.25 -5.03
CA GLY A 571 -10.48 -16.22 -6.04
C GLY A 571 -9.17 -15.80 -6.68
N GLU A 572 -8.99 -14.50 -6.89
CA GLU A 572 -7.75 -13.92 -7.41
C GLU A 572 -6.55 -14.08 -6.47
N ALA A 573 -6.77 -14.09 -5.14
CA ALA A 573 -5.71 -14.39 -4.18
C ALA A 573 -5.28 -15.87 -4.26
N LEU A 574 -6.23 -16.77 -4.46
CA LEU A 574 -5.95 -18.20 -4.65
C LEU A 574 -5.18 -18.45 -5.95
N TYR A 575 -5.56 -17.76 -7.04
CA TYR A 575 -4.79 -17.76 -8.29
C TYR A 575 -3.37 -17.27 -8.09
N THR A 576 -3.20 -16.10 -7.47
CA THR A 576 -1.89 -15.48 -7.23
C THR A 576 -0.99 -16.37 -6.38
N ARG A 577 -1.54 -16.98 -5.35
CA ARG A 577 -0.84 -17.93 -4.48
C ARG A 577 -0.20 -19.10 -5.25
N VAL A 578 -0.95 -19.67 -6.19
CA VAL A 578 -0.47 -20.74 -7.08
C VAL A 578 0.48 -20.19 -8.15
N ALA A 579 0.13 -19.06 -8.76
CA ALA A 579 0.93 -18.43 -9.81
C ALA A 579 2.34 -18.06 -9.33
N LEU A 580 2.46 -17.57 -8.10
CA LEU A 580 3.72 -17.17 -7.46
C LEU A 580 4.44 -18.33 -6.73
N GLU A 581 3.96 -19.57 -6.87
CA GLU A 581 4.59 -20.77 -6.29
C GLU A 581 4.62 -20.79 -4.75
N LYS A 582 3.65 -20.13 -4.08
CA LYS A 582 3.50 -20.28 -2.62
C LYS A 582 3.14 -21.72 -2.27
N ASP A 583 2.28 -22.31 -3.09
CA ASP A 583 1.97 -23.75 -3.13
C ASP A 583 1.45 -24.15 -4.54
N ASN A 584 1.16 -25.42 -4.74
CA ASN A 584 0.76 -25.95 -6.05
C ASN A 584 -0.75 -26.05 -6.24
N GLY A 585 -1.56 -25.73 -5.23
CA GLY A 585 -3.00 -25.98 -5.26
C GLY A 585 -3.32 -27.49 -5.24
N PRO A 586 -4.49 -27.95 -5.73
CA PRO A 586 -5.51 -27.18 -6.44
C PRO A 586 -6.38 -26.36 -5.50
N TYR A 587 -6.90 -25.23 -5.98
CA TYR A 587 -7.95 -24.46 -5.35
C TYR A 587 -9.16 -24.36 -6.28
N ILE A 588 -10.35 -24.35 -5.70
CA ILE A 588 -11.61 -24.15 -6.43
C ILE A 588 -12.19 -22.79 -6.04
N ALA A 589 -12.58 -22.02 -7.05
CA ALA A 589 -13.39 -20.82 -6.88
C ALA A 589 -14.56 -20.87 -7.87
N VAL A 590 -15.70 -20.32 -7.48
CA VAL A 590 -16.94 -20.35 -8.26
C VAL A 590 -17.45 -18.93 -8.41
N CYS A 591 -17.68 -18.51 -9.65
CA CYS A 591 -18.36 -17.25 -9.90
C CYS A 591 -19.79 -17.31 -9.33
N PRO A 592 -20.34 -16.19 -8.81
CA PRO A 592 -21.69 -16.15 -8.28
C PRO A 592 -22.69 -16.77 -9.25
N VAL A 593 -23.30 -17.90 -8.89
CA VAL A 593 -24.15 -18.68 -9.81
C VAL A 593 -25.44 -17.92 -10.14
N ASN A 594 -25.96 -17.13 -9.19
CA ASN A 594 -27.11 -16.27 -9.37
C ASN A 594 -26.90 -15.16 -10.42
N HIS A 595 -25.64 -14.87 -10.79
CA HIS A 595 -25.28 -13.89 -11.79
C HIS A 595 -24.62 -14.51 -13.04
N THR A 596 -24.68 -15.83 -13.19
CA THR A 596 -24.07 -16.47 -14.37
C THR A 596 -24.78 -16.09 -15.66
N GLY A 597 -24.09 -15.32 -16.51
CA GLY A 597 -24.64 -14.80 -17.76
C GLY A 597 -25.19 -13.39 -17.66
N ASP A 598 -25.25 -12.82 -16.48
CA ASP A 598 -25.65 -11.43 -16.31
C ASP A 598 -24.57 -10.48 -16.81
N ARG A 599 -25.01 -9.32 -17.28
CA ARG A 599 -24.13 -8.22 -17.64
C ARG A 599 -23.59 -7.57 -16.37
N HIS A 600 -22.30 -7.28 -16.35
CA HIS A 600 -21.64 -6.56 -15.26
C HIS A 600 -20.85 -5.35 -15.77
N SER A 601 -20.46 -4.46 -14.85
CA SER A 601 -19.58 -3.34 -15.16
C SER A 601 -18.24 -3.84 -15.69
N PRO A 602 -17.62 -3.12 -16.64
CA PRO A 602 -16.27 -3.47 -17.10
C PRO A 602 -15.22 -3.03 -16.09
N SER A 603 -14.16 -3.83 -15.95
CA SER A 603 -12.94 -3.44 -15.22
C SER A 603 -11.73 -4.16 -15.80
N ALA A 604 -10.62 -3.44 -15.97
CA ALA A 604 -9.32 -4.04 -16.30
C ALA A 604 -8.60 -4.62 -15.06
N TRP A 605 -8.94 -4.13 -13.87
CA TRP A 605 -8.29 -4.50 -12.61
C TRP A 605 -8.99 -5.60 -11.82
N LYS A 606 -10.00 -6.24 -12.44
CA LYS A 606 -10.69 -7.41 -11.91
C LYS A 606 -10.56 -8.56 -12.88
N MET A 607 -9.91 -9.63 -12.44
CA MET A 607 -9.77 -10.86 -13.24
C MET A 607 -11.01 -11.74 -13.13
N THR A 608 -11.56 -11.85 -11.92
CA THR A 608 -12.72 -12.70 -11.60
C THR A 608 -13.39 -12.24 -10.32
N ASN A 609 -14.68 -12.52 -10.17
CA ASN A 609 -15.42 -12.42 -8.92
C ASN A 609 -15.67 -13.79 -8.27
N ALA A 610 -14.95 -14.83 -8.72
CA ALA A 610 -15.06 -16.17 -8.17
C ALA A 610 -14.64 -16.20 -6.69
N MET A 611 -15.36 -17.02 -5.90
CA MET A 611 -15.10 -17.22 -4.48
C MET A 611 -15.10 -18.71 -4.12
N PRO A 612 -14.39 -19.12 -3.04
CA PRO A 612 -14.31 -20.52 -2.64
C PRO A 612 -15.60 -20.99 -1.96
N SER A 613 -16.67 -21.14 -2.74
CA SER A 613 -17.97 -21.63 -2.25
C SER A 613 -18.70 -22.48 -3.29
N TRP A 614 -19.38 -23.53 -2.84
CA TRP A 614 -20.31 -24.35 -3.62
C TRP A 614 -21.72 -24.34 -2.98
N SER A 615 -22.12 -23.18 -2.39
CA SER A 615 -23.38 -23.02 -1.67
C SER A 615 -24.23 -21.92 -2.31
N TRP A 616 -24.98 -22.26 -3.37
CA TRP A 616 -25.77 -21.33 -4.17
C TRP A 616 -27.24 -21.70 -4.13
N THR A 617 -27.83 -21.64 -2.95
CA THR A 617 -29.25 -22.00 -2.68
C THR A 617 -30.19 -21.24 -3.61
N GLY A 618 -31.09 -21.96 -4.28
CA GLY A 618 -32.04 -21.39 -5.24
C GLY A 618 -31.50 -21.25 -6.66
N CYS A 619 -30.25 -21.69 -6.90
CA CYS A 619 -29.63 -21.67 -8.23
C CYS A 619 -29.55 -23.08 -8.85
N GLU A 620 -30.23 -24.08 -8.30
CA GLU A 620 -30.22 -25.48 -8.79
C GLU A 620 -30.63 -25.51 -10.26
N GLY A 621 -29.87 -26.26 -11.08
CA GLY A 621 -30.09 -26.34 -12.52
C GLY A 621 -29.55 -25.20 -13.35
N GLN A 622 -29.08 -24.10 -12.73
CA GLN A 622 -28.44 -23.00 -13.44
C GLN A 622 -27.00 -23.35 -13.83
N LYS A 623 -26.49 -22.61 -14.81
CA LYS A 623 -25.10 -22.75 -15.25
C LYS A 623 -24.14 -22.14 -14.21
N ALA A 624 -23.15 -22.91 -13.76
CA ALA A 624 -22.10 -22.48 -12.87
C ALA A 624 -20.76 -22.35 -13.62
N SER A 625 -20.03 -21.27 -13.40
CA SER A 625 -18.67 -21.06 -13.88
C SER A 625 -17.70 -21.35 -12.73
N ILE A 626 -16.87 -22.38 -12.90
CA ILE A 626 -15.92 -22.86 -11.89
C ILE A 626 -14.50 -22.62 -12.39
N GLU A 627 -13.68 -22.09 -11.52
CA GLU A 627 -12.26 -21.85 -11.75
C GLU A 627 -11.44 -22.76 -10.84
N VAL A 628 -10.42 -23.41 -11.41
CA VAL A 628 -9.49 -24.25 -10.67
C VAL A 628 -8.08 -23.73 -10.91
N TYR A 629 -7.37 -23.49 -9.82
CA TYR A 629 -5.99 -22.99 -9.85
C TYR A 629 -5.04 -24.05 -9.35
N ALA A 630 -4.10 -24.50 -10.20
CA ALA A 630 -3.13 -25.54 -9.86
C ALA A 630 -1.86 -25.46 -10.70
N ARG A 631 -0.71 -25.74 -10.12
CA ARG A 631 0.53 -26.06 -10.86
C ARG A 631 0.58 -27.57 -11.08
N ALA A 632 0.03 -28.02 -12.18
CA ALA A 632 -0.14 -29.42 -12.53
C ALA A 632 -0.14 -29.62 -14.06
N ALA A 633 -0.02 -30.84 -14.53
CA ALA A 633 -0.17 -31.15 -15.95
C ALA A 633 -1.66 -31.13 -16.37
N ARG A 634 -2.55 -31.58 -15.48
CA ARG A 634 -4.00 -31.56 -15.70
C ARG A 634 -4.77 -31.48 -14.40
N VAL A 635 -6.02 -31.07 -14.50
CA VAL A 635 -7.00 -31.11 -13.41
C VAL A 635 -8.26 -31.85 -13.84
N GLU A 636 -8.85 -32.58 -12.91
CA GLU A 636 -10.17 -33.20 -13.03
C GLU A 636 -11.13 -32.55 -12.04
N LEU A 637 -12.35 -32.30 -12.49
CA LEU A 637 -13.43 -31.80 -11.66
C LEU A 637 -14.45 -32.87 -11.44
N TRP A 638 -14.81 -33.12 -10.18
CA TRP A 638 -15.72 -34.13 -9.74
C TRP A 638 -16.91 -33.50 -9.03
N LEU A 639 -18.12 -33.98 -9.27
CA LEU A 639 -19.32 -33.58 -8.55
C LEU A 639 -20.07 -34.88 -8.08
N ASN A 640 -20.30 -34.97 -6.78
CA ASN A 640 -20.98 -36.07 -6.16
C ASN A 640 -20.41 -37.46 -6.60
N GLY A 641 -19.07 -37.58 -6.65
CA GLY A 641 -18.34 -38.79 -7.04
C GLY A 641 -18.27 -39.04 -8.56
N ARG A 642 -18.82 -38.15 -9.41
CA ARG A 642 -18.77 -38.28 -10.87
C ARG A 642 -17.82 -37.28 -11.46
N ILE A 643 -16.98 -37.66 -12.42
CA ILE A 643 -16.17 -36.73 -13.18
C ILE A 643 -17.08 -35.91 -14.10
N ILE A 644 -17.03 -34.59 -13.95
CA ILE A 644 -17.81 -33.63 -14.75
C ILE A 644 -16.94 -32.79 -15.70
N GLY A 645 -15.62 -32.90 -15.57
CA GLY A 645 -14.71 -32.20 -16.49
C GLY A 645 -13.26 -32.60 -16.30
N ARG A 646 -12.47 -32.46 -17.37
CA ARG A 646 -11.01 -32.63 -17.40
C ARG A 646 -10.38 -31.52 -18.23
N LYS A 647 -9.29 -30.91 -17.72
CA LYS A 647 -8.52 -29.93 -18.49
C LYS A 647 -7.02 -30.09 -18.27
N ALA A 648 -6.26 -30.02 -19.36
CA ALA A 648 -4.81 -29.87 -19.31
C ALA A 648 -4.46 -28.42 -18.99
N LEU A 649 -3.47 -28.21 -18.15
CA LEU A 649 -2.89 -26.90 -17.85
C LEU A 649 -1.66 -26.70 -18.72
N LYS A 650 -1.74 -25.77 -19.67
CA LYS A 650 -0.64 -25.46 -20.59
C LYS A 650 -0.31 -23.97 -20.49
N ASN A 651 0.89 -23.66 -20.02
CA ASN A 651 1.39 -22.28 -19.93
C ASN A 651 0.55 -21.36 -19.02
N ASP A 652 -0.21 -21.94 -18.11
CA ASP A 652 -0.95 -21.24 -17.06
C ASP A 652 -1.28 -22.21 -15.92
N CYS A 653 -1.59 -21.67 -14.75
CA CYS A 653 -2.08 -22.43 -13.59
C CYS A 653 -3.61 -22.35 -13.42
N PHE A 654 -4.34 -21.97 -14.46
CA PHE A 654 -5.76 -21.66 -14.45
C PHE A 654 -6.55 -22.59 -15.40
N ALA A 655 -7.63 -23.17 -14.90
CA ALA A 655 -8.61 -23.90 -15.69
C ALA A 655 -10.03 -23.46 -15.37
N LYS A 656 -10.83 -23.14 -16.40
CA LYS A 656 -12.23 -22.75 -16.25
C LYS A 656 -13.16 -23.84 -16.75
N PHE A 657 -14.17 -24.19 -15.94
CA PHE A 657 -15.20 -25.18 -16.24
C PHE A 657 -16.57 -24.49 -16.27
N SER A 658 -17.47 -25.04 -17.04
CA SER A 658 -18.87 -24.65 -17.09
C SER A 658 -19.73 -25.88 -16.93
N VAL A 659 -20.51 -25.93 -15.83
CA VAL A 659 -21.31 -27.08 -15.45
C VAL A 659 -22.70 -26.63 -15.03
N THR A 660 -23.64 -27.56 -14.90
CA THR A 660 -24.92 -27.31 -14.24
C THR A 660 -24.72 -27.38 -12.73
N TYR A 661 -25.20 -26.39 -11.99
CA TYR A 661 -25.14 -26.38 -10.54
C TYR A 661 -26.07 -27.43 -9.95
N GLU A 662 -25.50 -28.34 -9.20
CA GLU A 662 -26.19 -29.35 -8.37
C GLU A 662 -25.60 -29.26 -6.95
N PRO A 663 -26.41 -29.21 -5.89
CA PRO A 663 -25.93 -29.33 -4.52
C PRO A 663 -25.12 -30.59 -4.26
N GLY A 664 -24.15 -30.49 -3.36
CA GLY A 664 -23.35 -31.65 -2.94
C GLY A 664 -21.89 -31.36 -2.79
N LYS A 665 -21.03 -32.31 -3.14
CA LYS A 665 -19.58 -32.28 -2.98
C LYS A 665 -18.89 -32.02 -4.32
N LEU A 666 -18.27 -30.83 -4.47
CA LEU A 666 -17.45 -30.45 -5.62
C LEU A 666 -15.98 -30.68 -5.27
N GLU A 667 -15.24 -31.42 -6.08
CA GLU A 667 -13.82 -31.72 -5.86
C GLU A 667 -13.00 -31.41 -7.10
N ALA A 668 -11.84 -30.78 -6.92
CA ALA A 668 -10.82 -30.66 -7.96
C ALA A 668 -9.62 -31.51 -7.56
N VAL A 669 -9.13 -32.31 -8.52
CA VAL A 669 -7.97 -33.18 -8.35
C VAL A 669 -6.92 -32.77 -9.38
N SER A 670 -5.70 -32.50 -8.94
CA SER A 670 -4.58 -32.16 -9.81
C SER A 670 -3.64 -33.36 -10.00
N TYR A 671 -3.09 -33.50 -11.21
CA TYR A 671 -2.23 -34.61 -11.59
C TYR A 671 -0.95 -34.14 -12.27
N ASP A 672 0.14 -34.85 -12.05
CA ASP A 672 1.38 -34.66 -12.79
C ASP A 672 1.30 -35.22 -14.23
N ALA A 673 2.39 -35.09 -15.00
CA ALA A 673 2.47 -35.60 -16.38
C ALA A 673 2.42 -37.13 -16.46
N ARG A 674 2.72 -37.84 -15.37
CA ARG A 674 2.66 -39.33 -15.28
C ARG A 674 1.27 -39.83 -14.86
N GLY A 675 0.40 -38.90 -14.47
CA GLY A 675 -0.95 -39.24 -14.00
C GLY A 675 -1.05 -39.49 -12.48
N CYS A 676 -0.02 -39.22 -11.70
CA CYS A 676 -0.06 -39.30 -10.26
C CYS A 676 -0.81 -38.08 -9.69
N GLU A 677 -1.68 -38.33 -8.70
CA GLU A 677 -2.39 -37.29 -7.97
C GLU A 677 -1.38 -36.41 -7.19
N LEU A 678 -1.44 -35.09 -7.37
CA LEU A 678 -0.62 -34.12 -6.66
C LEU A 678 -1.36 -33.52 -5.48
N GLY A 679 -2.67 -33.36 -5.58
CA GLY A 679 -3.47 -32.75 -4.53
C GLY A 679 -4.95 -32.72 -4.87
N ARG A 680 -5.76 -32.42 -3.85
CA ARG A 680 -7.23 -32.38 -3.92
C ARG A 680 -7.78 -31.22 -3.10
N CYS A 681 -8.77 -30.54 -3.65
CA CYS A 681 -9.55 -29.50 -2.97
C CYS A 681 -11.04 -29.88 -3.02
N THR A 682 -11.75 -29.63 -1.94
CA THR A 682 -13.18 -29.97 -1.83
C THR A 682 -13.97 -28.76 -1.34
N LEU A 683 -15.08 -28.48 -2.00
CA LEU A 683 -16.12 -27.58 -1.52
C LEU A 683 -17.42 -28.36 -1.36
N THR A 684 -18.18 -28.07 -0.31
CA THR A 684 -19.46 -28.74 -0.02
C THR A 684 -20.56 -27.69 0.07
N THR A 685 -21.74 -28.03 -0.43
CA THR A 685 -22.94 -27.21 -0.29
C THR A 685 -23.38 -27.15 1.16
N ALA A 686 -23.72 -25.96 1.65
CA ALA A 686 -24.23 -25.72 3.00
C ALA A 686 -25.61 -26.39 3.21
N GLY A 687 -25.86 -26.84 4.43
CA GLY A 687 -27.15 -27.34 4.88
C GLY A 687 -28.26 -26.28 4.87
N GLN A 688 -29.47 -26.70 5.25
CA GLN A 688 -30.64 -25.82 5.18
C GLN A 688 -30.65 -24.74 6.26
N GLN A 689 -30.19 -25.04 7.46
CA GLN A 689 -30.18 -24.10 8.58
C GLN A 689 -29.23 -22.94 8.29
N THR A 690 -29.52 -21.79 8.85
CA THR A 690 -28.67 -20.60 8.73
C THR A 690 -28.44 -20.01 10.11
N GLN A 691 -27.18 -19.82 10.46
CA GLN A 691 -26.75 -19.19 11.71
C GLN A 691 -25.66 -18.16 11.45
N ILE A 692 -25.43 -17.27 12.40
CA ILE A 692 -24.28 -16.36 12.39
C ILE A 692 -23.13 -17.04 13.13
N THR A 693 -21.98 -17.13 12.48
CA THR A 693 -20.75 -17.64 13.09
C THR A 693 -19.76 -16.49 13.24
N ALA A 694 -19.27 -16.28 14.47
CA ALA A 694 -18.18 -15.36 14.77
C ALA A 694 -16.86 -16.13 14.84
N GLY A 695 -15.89 -15.72 14.03
CA GLY A 695 -14.55 -16.31 13.99
C GLY A 695 -13.49 -15.25 14.29
N PRO A 696 -12.97 -15.17 15.54
CA PRO A 696 -11.86 -14.31 15.85
C PRO A 696 -10.59 -14.79 15.14
N GLU A 697 -9.77 -13.86 14.65
CA GLU A 697 -8.47 -14.22 14.03
C GLU A 697 -7.42 -14.62 15.07
N GLN A 698 -7.63 -14.23 16.34
CA GLN A 698 -6.78 -14.55 17.49
C GLN A 698 -7.64 -15.09 18.62
N SER A 699 -7.18 -16.12 19.32
CA SER A 699 -7.90 -16.71 20.47
C SER A 699 -7.84 -15.85 21.73
N SER A 700 -6.86 -14.95 21.81
CA SER A 700 -6.67 -13.99 22.90
C SER A 700 -5.99 -12.74 22.35
N VAL A 701 -6.28 -11.61 22.95
CA VAL A 701 -5.66 -10.30 22.62
C VAL A 701 -5.31 -9.60 23.94
N GLN A 702 -4.20 -8.88 23.94
CA GLN A 702 -3.82 -8.04 25.09
C GLN A 702 -4.68 -6.78 25.12
N ALA A 703 -4.93 -6.25 26.32
CA ALA A 703 -5.66 -4.99 26.47
C ALA A 703 -4.94 -3.86 25.72
N GLY A 704 -5.70 -3.06 24.99
CA GLY A 704 -5.19 -1.97 24.15
C GLY A 704 -4.83 -2.38 22.71
N HIS A 705 -4.92 -3.66 22.35
CA HIS A 705 -4.68 -4.17 21.00
C HIS A 705 -5.97 -4.47 20.24
N LEU A 706 -5.89 -4.50 18.90
CA LEU A 706 -7.02 -4.82 18.04
C LEU A 706 -7.26 -6.33 17.93
N CYS A 707 -8.55 -6.70 17.93
CA CYS A 707 -9.00 -8.04 17.57
C CYS A 707 -9.94 -7.97 16.39
N TYR A 708 -9.65 -8.75 15.35
CA TYR A 708 -10.51 -8.86 14.18
C TYR A 708 -11.39 -10.10 14.31
N ILE A 709 -12.71 -9.90 14.24
CA ILE A 709 -13.71 -10.96 14.32
C ILE A 709 -14.50 -11.00 13.03
N ARG A 710 -14.40 -12.09 12.31
CA ARG A 710 -15.13 -12.30 11.06
C ARG A 710 -16.51 -12.88 11.34
N LEU A 711 -17.55 -12.14 10.99
CA LEU A 711 -18.93 -12.63 11.05
C LEU A 711 -19.33 -13.23 9.70
N ARG A 712 -19.98 -14.39 9.72
CA ARG A 712 -20.42 -15.09 8.51
C ARG A 712 -21.78 -15.73 8.73
N TYR A 713 -22.59 -15.73 7.68
CA TYR A 713 -23.74 -16.62 7.63
C TYR A 713 -23.25 -18.02 7.22
N THR A 714 -23.48 -19.01 8.05
CA THR A 714 -23.08 -20.41 7.82
C THR A 714 -24.25 -21.35 8.07
N ASP A 715 -24.08 -22.58 7.66
CA ASP A 715 -24.90 -23.66 8.16
C ASP A 715 -24.42 -24.14 9.55
N GLU A 716 -25.06 -25.19 10.06
CA GLU A 716 -24.74 -25.84 11.35
C GLU A 716 -23.33 -26.44 11.41
N THR A 717 -22.70 -26.70 10.24
CA THR A 717 -21.34 -27.27 10.14
C THR A 717 -20.28 -26.18 9.89
N GLY A 718 -20.69 -24.92 9.77
CA GLY A 718 -19.80 -23.78 9.54
C GLY A 718 -19.52 -23.48 8.07
N ILE A 719 -20.22 -24.12 7.12
CA ILE A 719 -20.07 -23.83 5.68
C ILE A 719 -20.78 -22.50 5.37
N THR A 720 -20.04 -21.58 4.75
CA THR A 720 -20.54 -20.23 4.43
C THR A 720 -21.66 -20.28 3.38
N LYS A 721 -22.70 -19.46 3.60
CA LYS A 721 -23.85 -19.27 2.70
C LYS A 721 -23.76 -17.89 2.04
N PRO A 722 -23.14 -17.74 0.85
CA PRO A 722 -22.85 -16.44 0.24
C PRO A 722 -24.07 -15.58 -0.07
N LEU A 723 -25.20 -16.20 -0.34
CA LEU A 723 -26.46 -15.51 -0.67
C LEU A 723 -27.31 -15.14 0.55
N ALA A 724 -26.92 -15.59 1.77
CA ALA A 724 -27.67 -15.22 2.96
C ALA A 724 -27.49 -13.71 3.25
N ARG A 725 -28.59 -13.06 3.60
CA ARG A 725 -28.66 -11.63 3.92
C ARG A 725 -29.42 -11.42 5.21
N GLY A 726 -29.10 -10.36 5.93
CA GLY A 726 -29.82 -9.94 7.14
C GLY A 726 -29.08 -8.85 7.87
N ASN A 727 -29.76 -8.22 8.82
CA ASN A 727 -29.16 -7.22 9.70
C ASN A 727 -28.46 -7.91 10.87
N ILE A 728 -27.22 -7.54 11.13
CA ILE A 728 -26.44 -8.04 12.26
C ILE A 728 -26.29 -6.91 13.27
N LYS A 729 -26.70 -7.16 14.51
CA LYS A 729 -26.41 -6.30 15.65
C LYS A 729 -25.21 -6.89 16.39
N VAL A 730 -24.23 -6.06 16.67
CA VAL A 730 -23.03 -6.43 17.43
C VAL A 730 -23.01 -5.65 18.73
N GLU A 731 -22.84 -6.36 19.83
CA GLU A 731 -22.59 -5.79 21.17
C GLU A 731 -21.27 -6.35 21.67
N VAL A 732 -20.48 -5.50 22.30
CA VAL A 732 -19.14 -5.86 22.82
C VAL A 732 -19.14 -5.63 24.33
N ASP A 733 -18.78 -6.64 25.08
CA ASP A 733 -18.53 -6.56 26.51
C ASP A 733 -17.04 -6.73 26.78
N GLY A 734 -16.49 -5.90 27.68
CA GLY A 734 -15.06 -5.92 28.02
C GLY A 734 -14.13 -5.31 26.96
N GLY A 735 -14.67 -4.59 25.96
CA GLY A 735 -13.90 -3.94 24.91
C GLY A 735 -14.66 -2.80 24.23
N THR A 736 -14.04 -2.18 23.23
CA THR A 736 -14.65 -1.12 22.41
C THR A 736 -14.80 -1.60 20.98
N LEU A 737 -16.01 -1.47 20.41
CA LEU A 737 -16.22 -1.68 18.99
C LEU A 737 -15.62 -0.51 18.21
N VAL A 738 -14.50 -0.77 17.53
CA VAL A 738 -13.75 0.25 16.77
C VAL A 738 -14.31 0.43 15.36
N GLY A 739 -14.78 -0.65 14.74
CA GLY A 739 -15.38 -0.60 13.42
C GLY A 739 -16.21 -1.84 13.12
N LEU A 740 -17.25 -1.66 12.31
CA LEU A 740 -18.10 -2.74 11.80
C LEU A 740 -18.44 -2.45 10.34
N GLY A 741 -18.20 -3.39 9.46
CA GLY A 741 -18.51 -3.24 8.05
C GLY A 741 -18.34 -4.52 7.26
N ASN A 742 -18.69 -4.46 5.99
CA ASN A 742 -18.48 -5.51 5.02
C ASN A 742 -17.62 -4.96 3.86
N ALA A 743 -17.05 -5.87 3.07
CA ALA A 743 -16.22 -5.53 1.93
C ALA A 743 -17.01 -5.37 0.63
N CYS A 744 -18.27 -5.76 0.64
CA CYS A 744 -19.12 -5.73 -0.56
C CYS A 744 -20.57 -5.48 -0.11
N PRO A 745 -21.33 -4.66 -0.82
CA PRO A 745 -22.72 -4.39 -0.55
C PRO A 745 -23.60 -5.62 -0.51
#